data_61e4ae44503d4e63f9f63cc2c53eefb3
#
_entry.id   61e4ae44503d4e63f9f63cc2c53eefb3
#
_cell.length_a   1.000
_cell.length_b   1.000
_cell.length_c   1.000
_cell.angle_alpha   90.00
_cell.angle_beta   90.00
_cell.angle_gamma   90.00
#
_symmetry.space_group_name_H-M   'P 1'
#
loop_
_entity.id
_entity.type
_entity.pdbx_description
1 polymer ?
#
loop_
_entity_poly.entity_id
_entity_poly.type
_entity_poly.pdbx_seq_one_letter_code
_entity_poly.pdbx_strand_id
1 'polypeptide(L)'
;MANNISNTTLSLTKISCLLEAQEVVSDTLATFYLAGWKTCPSFIKAREIVAAMQMLYPDRLAFKILLFEDREKFRVWLKASQGDFAVSFGAKSKAMKHVTSPFVWSSNPTTFVGGCDDLLLFFRSGIAVGRPQGMHTSDEVAEISSTAVQEKPIFDYDLVVIGGGLGGLACSKEAASFGQKVCVLDYVKPSPQGTAWGLGGTCVNVGCIPKKLIHQSSLIGEIIRHDSARFGWKFDNEGKTVPVFDWKQLVANVDGYIKTINFKYKVKLRSKNVKYENFLGSFVDPHTVKLSHPRKGTKQITTRNVVIAVGSRPRELTCPGGEYAVSSDDIFWMKEKEPGKTLVIGASYVALECAGFLKGMGYEVKVMVRSILLRSFDQEMADKIGEYMEVQSGIKFIRKTVPQSISRLENRQLLVKWVDEKGKTCEEAFNTVLNATGRDPEVAHLGLDKAGVKLNEKTGRIMVKNEQTSTSNIYAIGDVVDAPELTPVAIQSGRLLSQRLYNNSSVQMDYDKVCTTVFTPIEYGCCGLSEETSKGRYGEDNIEIYHTNFVPLEWSLSSETRTASNSCYIKVVCDKSRDKFVLGFHYLGPNAGEVMQAMGLAMRLRFTYDQMVNTVGIHPMTAESLTILEVTKSSGGATTGGGC
;
A
#
# COMPACT_ATOMS: atom_id res chain seq x y z
N MET A 1 -37.34 -17.62 27.31
CA MET A 1 -38.12 -18.86 27.54
C MET A 1 -37.41 -20.00 26.83
N ALA A 2 -36.70 -20.81 27.57
CA ALA A 2 -36.03 -21.99 27.05
C ALA A 2 -37.04 -23.13 27.05
N ASN A 3 -37.58 -23.50 25.91
CA ASN A 3 -38.42 -24.67 25.78
C ASN A 3 -37.66 -25.81 25.10
N ASN A 4 -37.67 -26.92 25.81
CA ASN A 4 -37.25 -28.26 25.47
C ASN A 4 -37.53 -28.62 23.99
N ILE A 5 -36.50 -28.75 23.21
CA ILE A 5 -36.57 -29.47 21.93
C ILE A 5 -36.26 -30.94 22.25
N SER A 6 -37.32 -31.74 22.38
CA SER A 6 -37.24 -33.21 22.41
C SER A 6 -36.53 -33.73 21.16
N ASN A 7 -35.78 -34.82 21.31
CA ASN A 7 -35.09 -35.60 20.29
C ASN A 7 -36.01 -36.12 19.16
N THR A 8 -36.53 -35.26 18.31
CA THR A 8 -37.24 -35.65 17.10
C THR A 8 -36.35 -35.33 15.90
N THR A 9 -35.99 -36.35 15.18
CA THR A 9 -35.27 -36.23 13.87
C THR A 9 -36.16 -35.43 12.93
N LEU A 10 -35.80 -34.19 12.67
CA LEU A 10 -36.52 -33.33 11.75
C LEU A 10 -35.94 -33.54 10.34
N SER A 11 -36.78 -33.93 9.37
CA SER A 11 -36.38 -34.03 7.95
C SER A 11 -36.01 -32.66 7.40
N LEU A 12 -35.16 -32.56 6.36
CA LEU A 12 -34.82 -31.31 5.68
C LEU A 12 -36.06 -30.56 5.24
N THR A 13 -37.11 -31.27 4.79
CA THR A 13 -38.39 -30.72 4.41
C THR A 13 -39.15 -30.13 5.62
N LYS A 14 -39.11 -30.79 6.78
CA LYS A 14 -39.68 -30.26 8.03
C LYS A 14 -38.86 -29.09 8.59
N ILE A 15 -37.54 -29.12 8.45
CA ILE A 15 -36.67 -27.99 8.81
C ILE A 15 -36.97 -26.77 7.95
N SER A 16 -37.15 -26.95 6.63
CA SER A 16 -37.61 -25.91 5.74
C SER A 16 -38.97 -25.34 6.17
N CYS A 17 -39.97 -26.19 6.42
CA CYS A 17 -41.29 -25.77 6.88
C CYS A 17 -41.28 -25.07 8.24
N LEU A 18 -40.42 -25.49 9.18
CA LEU A 18 -40.30 -24.82 10.50
C LEU A 18 -39.62 -23.44 10.42
N LEU A 19 -38.75 -23.25 9.45
CA LEU A 19 -38.09 -21.97 9.18
C LEU A 19 -38.94 -21.04 8.29
N GLU A 20 -39.84 -21.60 7.48
CA GLU A 20 -40.80 -20.88 6.62
C GLU A 20 -41.99 -20.32 7.40
N ALA A 21 -42.29 -20.81 8.60
CA ALA A 21 -43.45 -20.38 9.40
C ALA A 21 -43.36 -18.92 9.92
N GLN A 22 -42.33 -18.15 9.60
CA GLN A 22 -42.16 -16.79 10.09
C GLN A 22 -42.09 -15.68 9.05
N GLU A 23 -42.05 -15.96 7.72
CA GLU A 23 -42.14 -14.90 6.70
C GLU A 23 -42.70 -15.43 5.36
N VAL A 24 -43.62 -14.70 4.76
CA VAL A 24 -44.07 -14.90 3.38
C VAL A 24 -42.97 -14.43 2.46
N VAL A 25 -42.16 -15.36 1.97
CA VAL A 25 -41.10 -15.08 0.98
C VAL A 25 -41.69 -15.23 -0.42
N SER A 26 -41.54 -14.23 -1.29
CA SER A 26 -41.97 -14.32 -2.69
C SER A 26 -41.23 -15.45 -3.40
N ASP A 27 -41.91 -16.16 -4.32
CA ASP A 27 -41.43 -17.34 -5.07
C ASP A 27 -40.19 -17.11 -5.98
N THR A 28 -39.62 -15.91 -5.95
CA THR A 28 -38.50 -15.49 -6.79
C THR A 28 -37.13 -15.44 -6.10
N LEU A 29 -37.07 -15.64 -4.78
CA LEU A 29 -35.83 -15.53 -3.99
C LEU A 29 -35.12 -16.88 -3.85
N ALA A 30 -33.82 -16.91 -4.23
CA ALA A 30 -32.98 -18.07 -3.95
C ALA A 30 -32.65 -18.13 -2.45
N THR A 31 -33.19 -19.14 -1.74
CA THR A 31 -32.94 -19.30 -0.32
C THR A 31 -31.81 -20.31 -0.05
N PHE A 32 -30.81 -19.90 0.70
CA PHE A 32 -29.70 -20.72 1.14
C PHE A 32 -29.80 -21.04 2.63
N TYR A 33 -29.38 -22.23 3.00
CA TYR A 33 -29.38 -22.72 4.36
C TYR A 33 -27.94 -23.03 4.79
N LEU A 34 -27.57 -22.58 5.98
CA LEU A 34 -26.28 -22.85 6.59
C LEU A 34 -26.47 -23.58 7.92
N ALA A 35 -25.91 -24.77 8.04
CA ALA A 35 -25.87 -25.50 9.31
C ALA A 35 -24.44 -25.59 9.86
N GLY A 36 -24.25 -25.29 11.16
CA GLY A 36 -22.94 -25.39 11.79
C GLY A 36 -22.98 -25.03 13.28
N TRP A 37 -21.88 -25.20 14.01
CA TRP A 37 -21.83 -24.85 15.43
C TRP A 37 -21.18 -23.48 15.66
N LYS A 38 -21.62 -22.79 16.71
CA LYS A 38 -21.35 -21.36 16.96
C LYS A 38 -19.88 -20.95 17.06
N THR A 39 -19.00 -21.85 17.51
CA THR A 39 -17.55 -21.56 17.67
C THR A 39 -16.69 -22.07 16.50
N CYS A 40 -17.29 -22.60 15.43
CA CYS A 40 -16.54 -23.07 14.26
C CYS A 40 -16.02 -21.89 13.42
N PRO A 41 -14.71 -21.73 13.22
CA PRO A 41 -14.16 -20.62 12.43
C PRO A 41 -14.68 -20.58 11.00
N SER A 42 -14.81 -21.75 10.35
CA SER A 42 -15.35 -21.84 8.99
C SER A 42 -16.84 -21.50 8.91
N PHE A 43 -17.61 -21.82 9.96
CA PHE A 43 -19.02 -21.44 10.03
C PHE A 43 -19.19 -19.94 10.28
N ILE A 44 -18.38 -19.33 11.15
CA ILE A 44 -18.37 -17.88 11.39
C ILE A 44 -18.05 -17.15 10.08
N LYS A 45 -17.00 -17.59 9.36
CA LYS A 45 -16.65 -17.02 8.04
C LYS A 45 -17.78 -17.18 7.02
N ALA A 46 -18.46 -18.33 6.97
CA ALA A 46 -19.60 -18.52 6.07
C ALA A 46 -20.77 -17.58 6.40
N ARG A 47 -21.05 -17.35 7.69
CA ARG A 47 -22.07 -16.38 8.13
C ARG A 47 -21.74 -14.95 7.68
N GLU A 48 -20.50 -14.53 7.79
CA GLU A 48 -20.05 -13.21 7.31
C GLU A 48 -20.25 -13.08 5.79
N ILE A 49 -19.92 -14.13 5.04
CA ILE A 49 -20.12 -14.17 3.59
C ILE A 49 -21.59 -14.01 3.23
N VAL A 50 -22.48 -14.80 3.84
CA VAL A 50 -23.92 -14.73 3.52
C VAL A 50 -24.54 -13.41 3.97
N ALA A 51 -24.11 -12.84 5.09
CA ALA A 51 -24.55 -11.52 5.53
C ALA A 51 -24.15 -10.43 4.53
N ALA A 52 -22.91 -10.44 4.04
CA ALA A 52 -22.45 -9.53 3.00
C ALA A 52 -23.22 -9.71 1.69
N MET A 53 -23.48 -10.96 1.27
CA MET A 53 -24.24 -11.26 0.06
C MET A 53 -25.70 -10.82 0.18
N GLN A 54 -26.32 -10.97 1.33
CA GLN A 54 -27.70 -10.50 1.57
C GLN A 54 -27.79 -8.96 1.55
N MET A 55 -26.78 -8.26 2.08
CA MET A 55 -26.71 -6.79 1.98
C MET A 55 -26.54 -6.30 0.54
N LEU A 56 -25.77 -7.05 -0.28
CA LEU A 56 -25.53 -6.69 -1.68
C LEU A 56 -26.71 -7.02 -2.61
N TYR A 57 -27.49 -8.04 -2.27
CA TYR A 57 -28.58 -8.57 -3.11
C TYR A 57 -29.83 -8.88 -2.29
N PRO A 58 -30.42 -7.89 -1.58
CA PRO A 58 -31.54 -8.12 -0.65
C PRO A 58 -32.80 -8.68 -1.33
N ASP A 59 -33.02 -8.31 -2.59
CA ASP A 59 -34.20 -8.71 -3.37
C ASP A 59 -34.01 -10.03 -4.15
N ARG A 60 -32.85 -10.69 -4.03
CA ARG A 60 -32.50 -11.90 -4.80
C ARG A 60 -32.07 -13.06 -3.96
N LEU A 61 -31.56 -12.82 -2.74
CA LEU A 61 -30.98 -13.85 -1.88
C LEU A 61 -31.58 -13.78 -0.48
N ALA A 62 -32.03 -14.93 0.02
CA ALA A 62 -32.40 -15.13 1.41
C ALA A 62 -31.52 -16.18 2.05
N PHE A 63 -31.22 -16.03 3.34
CA PHE A 63 -30.38 -16.97 4.09
C PHE A 63 -31.06 -17.38 5.38
N LYS A 64 -31.00 -18.69 5.67
CA LYS A 64 -31.49 -19.27 6.92
C LYS A 64 -30.38 -20.05 7.60
N ILE A 65 -30.21 -19.85 8.91
CA ILE A 65 -29.09 -20.37 9.69
C ILE A 65 -29.58 -21.38 10.71
N LEU A 66 -29.04 -22.60 10.67
CA LEU A 66 -29.23 -23.63 11.67
C LEU A 66 -28.01 -23.70 12.57
N LEU A 67 -28.14 -23.17 13.78
CA LEU A 67 -27.02 -22.98 14.72
C LEU A 67 -27.04 -24.06 15.81
N PHE A 68 -25.94 -24.76 15.95
CA PHE A 68 -25.71 -25.74 17.01
C PHE A 68 -24.77 -25.16 18.09
N GLU A 69 -25.00 -25.52 19.33
CA GLU A 69 -24.22 -25.09 20.50
C GLU A 69 -22.75 -25.49 20.37
N ASP A 70 -22.53 -26.76 19.96
CA ASP A 70 -21.21 -27.34 19.88
C ASP A 70 -21.07 -28.31 18.70
N ARG A 71 -19.84 -28.81 18.51
CA ARG A 71 -19.48 -29.72 17.40
C ARG A 71 -20.19 -31.06 17.49
N GLU A 72 -20.46 -31.54 18.68
CA GLU A 72 -21.06 -32.87 18.92
C GLU A 72 -22.54 -32.86 18.52
N LYS A 73 -23.31 -31.88 18.98
CA LYS A 73 -24.71 -31.67 18.57
C LYS A 73 -24.85 -31.51 17.05
N PHE A 74 -23.94 -30.79 16.41
CA PHE A 74 -23.90 -30.68 14.95
C PHE A 74 -23.66 -32.04 14.29
N ARG A 75 -22.71 -32.85 14.76
CA ARG A 75 -22.42 -34.18 14.23
C ARG A 75 -23.58 -35.17 14.43
N VAL A 76 -24.25 -35.14 15.56
CA VAL A 76 -25.44 -35.94 15.81
C VAL A 76 -26.53 -35.60 14.80
N TRP A 77 -26.82 -34.33 14.63
CA TRP A 77 -27.77 -33.86 13.62
C TRP A 77 -27.36 -34.32 12.20
N LEU A 78 -26.10 -34.12 11.80
CA LEU A 78 -25.61 -34.48 10.48
C LEU A 78 -25.77 -35.98 10.19
N LYS A 79 -25.49 -36.83 11.20
CA LYS A 79 -25.65 -38.28 11.09
C LYS A 79 -27.13 -38.69 11.03
N ALA A 80 -27.98 -38.06 11.81
CA ALA A 80 -29.42 -38.33 11.83
C ALA A 80 -30.12 -37.92 10.54
N SER A 81 -29.61 -36.88 9.86
CA SER A 81 -30.17 -36.33 8.61
C SER A 81 -29.68 -37.03 7.34
N GLN A 82 -28.85 -38.06 7.44
CA GLN A 82 -28.30 -38.74 6.23
C GLN A 82 -29.36 -39.34 5.33
N GLY A 83 -30.45 -39.88 5.89
CA GLY A 83 -31.58 -40.40 5.12
C GLY A 83 -32.25 -39.32 4.28
N ASP A 84 -32.49 -38.16 4.87
CA ASP A 84 -33.08 -36.99 4.21
C ASP A 84 -32.15 -36.40 3.15
N PHE A 85 -30.85 -36.44 3.40
CA PHE A 85 -29.83 -36.00 2.42
C PHE A 85 -29.81 -36.91 1.17
N ALA A 86 -29.97 -38.23 1.36
CA ALA A 86 -30.05 -39.18 0.26
C ALA A 86 -31.27 -38.91 -0.64
N VAL A 87 -32.41 -38.55 -0.02
CA VAL A 87 -33.63 -38.17 -0.74
C VAL A 87 -33.47 -36.83 -1.45
N SER A 88 -32.95 -35.81 -0.75
CA SER A 88 -32.91 -34.43 -1.25
C SER A 88 -31.79 -34.21 -2.28
N PHE A 89 -30.64 -34.84 -2.12
CA PHE A 89 -29.43 -34.60 -2.93
C PHE A 89 -28.95 -35.82 -3.72
N GLY A 90 -29.60 -36.98 -3.55
CA GLY A 90 -29.21 -38.25 -4.15
C GLY A 90 -28.18 -39.04 -3.33
N ALA A 91 -28.34 -40.35 -3.26
CA ALA A 91 -27.51 -41.26 -2.45
C ALA A 91 -26.00 -41.24 -2.78
N LYS A 92 -25.60 -40.81 -3.98
CA LYS A 92 -24.20 -40.65 -4.39
C LYS A 92 -23.65 -39.22 -4.24
N SER A 93 -24.46 -38.30 -3.75
CA SER A 93 -24.08 -36.89 -3.59
C SER A 93 -22.90 -36.69 -2.62
N LYS A 94 -22.12 -35.63 -2.86
CA LYS A 94 -21.08 -35.14 -1.91
C LYS A 94 -21.66 -34.84 -0.52
N ALA A 95 -22.95 -34.50 -0.43
CA ALA A 95 -23.65 -34.27 0.83
C ALA A 95 -23.57 -35.49 1.77
N MET A 96 -23.64 -36.70 1.24
CA MET A 96 -23.55 -37.94 2.00
C MET A 96 -22.20 -38.18 2.67
N LYS A 97 -21.15 -37.60 2.12
CA LYS A 97 -19.76 -37.70 2.63
C LYS A 97 -19.32 -36.46 3.42
N HIS A 98 -20.14 -35.44 3.44
CA HIS A 98 -19.77 -34.18 4.12
C HIS A 98 -19.89 -34.34 5.64
N VAL A 99 -18.79 -34.12 6.35
CA VAL A 99 -18.70 -34.32 7.82
C VAL A 99 -18.20 -33.08 8.57
N THR A 100 -18.08 -31.94 7.86
CA THR A 100 -17.52 -30.70 8.39
C THR A 100 -18.57 -29.58 8.44
N SER A 101 -18.32 -28.58 9.25
CA SER A 101 -19.12 -27.35 9.33
C SER A 101 -18.43 -26.23 8.50
N PRO A 102 -19.18 -25.41 7.76
CA PRO A 102 -20.64 -25.46 7.60
C PRO A 102 -21.10 -26.53 6.62
N PHE A 103 -22.38 -26.93 6.73
CA PHE A 103 -23.12 -27.67 5.72
C PHE A 103 -24.07 -26.70 5.04
N VAL A 104 -23.91 -26.49 3.72
CA VAL A 104 -24.61 -25.43 2.97
C VAL A 104 -25.42 -26.06 1.83
N TRP A 105 -26.67 -25.63 1.68
CA TRP A 105 -27.53 -26.03 0.55
C TRP A 105 -28.49 -24.91 0.16
N SER A 106 -29.06 -24.99 -1.07
CA SER A 106 -30.10 -24.11 -1.56
C SER A 106 -31.43 -24.87 -1.67
N SER A 107 -32.55 -24.16 -1.58
CA SER A 107 -33.89 -24.76 -1.71
C SER A 107 -34.46 -24.70 -3.12
N ASN A 108 -34.05 -23.76 -3.95
CA ASN A 108 -34.57 -23.60 -5.31
C ASN A 108 -33.43 -23.31 -6.31
N PRO A 109 -32.95 -24.31 -7.07
CA PRO A 109 -33.23 -25.74 -6.92
C PRO A 109 -32.57 -26.31 -5.64
N THR A 110 -33.09 -27.43 -5.10
CA THR A 110 -32.49 -28.10 -3.96
C THR A 110 -31.13 -28.69 -4.35
N THR A 111 -30.08 -28.01 -3.95
CA THR A 111 -28.71 -28.36 -4.35
C THR A 111 -27.78 -28.25 -3.15
N PHE A 112 -26.97 -29.31 -2.93
CA PHE A 112 -25.90 -29.25 -1.94
C PHE A 112 -24.74 -28.40 -2.48
N VAL A 113 -24.39 -27.35 -1.75
CA VAL A 113 -23.29 -26.42 -2.09
C VAL A 113 -21.96 -26.92 -1.55
N GLY A 114 -21.90 -27.36 -0.29
CA GLY A 114 -20.67 -27.83 0.32
C GLY A 114 -20.33 -27.15 1.64
N GLY A 115 -19.06 -26.83 1.84
CA GLY A 115 -18.51 -26.10 2.97
C GLY A 115 -18.36 -24.59 2.72
N CYS A 116 -17.58 -23.92 3.57
CA CYS A 116 -17.33 -22.47 3.46
C CYS A 116 -16.64 -22.08 2.14
N ASP A 117 -15.66 -22.85 1.72
CA ASP A 117 -14.89 -22.55 0.50
C ASP A 117 -15.72 -22.87 -0.76
N ASP A 118 -16.56 -23.89 -0.70
CA ASP A 118 -17.51 -24.22 -1.79
C ASP A 118 -18.58 -23.13 -1.92
N LEU A 119 -19.06 -22.56 -0.81
CA LEU A 119 -19.98 -21.43 -0.82
C LEU A 119 -19.37 -20.18 -1.48
N LEU A 120 -18.10 -19.89 -1.19
CA LEU A 120 -17.38 -18.82 -1.87
C LEU A 120 -17.24 -19.06 -3.37
N LEU A 121 -16.91 -20.28 -3.77
CA LEU A 121 -16.82 -20.66 -5.18
C LEU A 121 -18.18 -20.55 -5.88
N PHE A 122 -19.24 -20.97 -5.22
CA PHE A 122 -20.61 -20.91 -5.74
C PHE A 122 -21.01 -19.46 -6.07
N PHE A 123 -20.80 -18.50 -5.17
CA PHE A 123 -21.09 -17.10 -5.44
C PHE A 123 -20.13 -16.48 -6.46
N ARG A 124 -18.86 -16.86 -6.49
CA ARG A 124 -17.89 -16.41 -7.50
C ARG A 124 -18.21 -16.89 -8.91
N SER A 125 -18.82 -18.06 -9.07
CA SER A 125 -19.20 -18.59 -10.38
C SER A 125 -20.43 -17.90 -11.00
N GLY A 126 -21.06 -16.98 -10.28
CA GLY A 126 -22.22 -16.21 -10.78
C GLY A 126 -23.52 -17.00 -10.90
N ILE A 127 -23.56 -18.24 -10.43
CA ILE A 127 -24.75 -19.12 -10.54
C ILE A 127 -25.92 -18.60 -9.69
N ALA A 128 -25.61 -17.89 -8.59
CA ALA A 128 -26.64 -17.37 -7.68
C ALA A 128 -27.26 -16.02 -8.11
N VAL A 129 -26.67 -15.29 -9.05
CA VAL A 129 -27.07 -13.91 -9.38
C VAL A 129 -27.52 -13.77 -10.82
N GLY A 130 -28.45 -14.64 -11.24
CA GLY A 130 -29.31 -14.42 -12.39
C GLY A 130 -28.63 -14.17 -13.75
N ARG A 131 -28.30 -15.25 -14.45
CA ARG A 131 -28.47 -15.25 -15.92
C ARG A 131 -29.94 -15.55 -16.23
N PRO A 132 -30.56 -14.90 -17.24
CA PRO A 132 -31.89 -15.29 -17.70
C PRO A 132 -31.89 -16.75 -18.11
N GLN A 133 -32.88 -17.51 -17.67
CA GLN A 133 -33.12 -18.86 -18.18
C GLN A 133 -33.39 -18.75 -19.69
N GLY A 134 -32.56 -19.42 -20.46
CA GLY A 134 -32.74 -19.61 -21.87
C GLY A 134 -31.43 -20.05 -22.49
N MET A 135 -31.37 -21.35 -22.81
CA MET A 135 -30.45 -22.06 -23.71
C MET A 135 -29.46 -23.00 -23.01
N HIS A 136 -29.63 -24.14 -23.32
CA HIS A 136 -29.57 -25.24 -24.21
C HIS A 136 -29.20 -26.51 -23.45
N THR A 137 -29.98 -27.53 -23.69
CA THR A 137 -29.81 -28.91 -23.30
C THR A 137 -28.58 -29.52 -23.99
N SER A 138 -28.05 -30.53 -23.36
CA SER A 138 -26.82 -31.29 -23.63
C SER A 138 -26.74 -32.08 -24.95
N ASP A 139 -27.42 -31.70 -26.00
CA ASP A 139 -27.49 -32.53 -27.22
C ASP A 139 -26.93 -31.91 -28.52
N GLU A 140 -26.21 -30.77 -28.43
CA GLU A 140 -25.54 -30.16 -29.59
C GLU A 140 -23.99 -30.10 -29.50
N VAL A 141 -23.36 -31.07 -28.85
CA VAL A 141 -21.89 -31.22 -28.85
C VAL A 141 -21.47 -32.50 -29.56
N ALA A 142 -22.11 -32.80 -30.67
CA ALA A 142 -21.64 -33.85 -31.57
C ALA A 142 -21.79 -33.37 -33.01
N GLU A 143 -20.91 -32.50 -33.45
CA GLU A 143 -20.46 -32.31 -34.83
C GLU A 143 -19.74 -30.94 -34.98
N ILE A 144 -18.57 -30.82 -34.39
CA ILE A 144 -17.51 -29.98 -34.97
C ILE A 144 -16.26 -30.84 -35.04
N SER A 145 -16.17 -31.52 -36.18
CA SER A 145 -15.03 -32.30 -36.61
C SER A 145 -13.79 -31.41 -36.78
N SER A 146 -12.67 -31.93 -36.32
CA SER A 146 -11.33 -31.81 -36.91
C SER A 146 -10.96 -30.47 -37.55
N THR A 147 -10.76 -29.44 -36.76
CA THR A 147 -9.75 -28.45 -37.04
C THR A 147 -8.66 -28.60 -35.99
N ALA A 148 -7.43 -28.68 -36.45
CA ALA A 148 -6.24 -28.99 -35.69
C ALA A 148 -6.28 -28.34 -34.30
N VAL A 149 -6.29 -29.15 -33.24
CA VAL A 149 -5.99 -28.72 -31.87
C VAL A 149 -4.55 -28.22 -31.94
N GLN A 150 -4.35 -26.92 -32.06
CA GLN A 150 -3.05 -26.33 -31.76
C GLN A 150 -2.80 -26.68 -30.29
N GLU A 151 -1.88 -27.60 -30.06
CA GLU A 151 -1.39 -27.89 -28.70
C GLU A 151 -1.01 -26.55 -28.07
N LYS A 152 -1.70 -26.19 -26.99
CA LYS A 152 -1.34 -24.97 -26.24
C LYS A 152 0.11 -25.11 -25.81
N PRO A 153 0.98 -24.17 -26.12
CA PRO A 153 2.39 -24.28 -25.78
C PRO A 153 2.53 -24.54 -24.27
N ILE A 154 3.25 -25.62 -23.94
CA ILE A 154 3.53 -26.00 -22.54
C ILE A 154 4.63 -25.10 -22.05
N PHE A 155 4.29 -24.18 -21.15
CA PHE A 155 5.26 -23.29 -20.48
C PHE A 155 5.70 -23.88 -19.14
N ASP A 156 6.92 -23.55 -18.72
CA ASP A 156 7.43 -23.90 -17.37
C ASP A 156 6.58 -23.27 -16.26
N TYR A 157 6.05 -22.04 -16.50
CA TYR A 157 5.23 -21.27 -15.57
C TYR A 157 4.05 -20.60 -16.26
N ASP A 158 2.96 -20.39 -15.52
CA ASP A 158 1.84 -19.56 -15.97
C ASP A 158 2.19 -18.07 -15.82
N LEU A 159 3.00 -17.74 -14.81
CA LEU A 159 3.44 -16.39 -14.51
C LEU A 159 4.89 -16.36 -14.02
N VAL A 160 5.71 -15.52 -14.67
CA VAL A 160 7.01 -15.10 -14.14
C VAL A 160 6.91 -13.63 -13.72
N VAL A 161 7.31 -13.35 -12.49
CA VAL A 161 7.42 -11.98 -11.95
C VAL A 161 8.88 -11.61 -11.86
N ILE A 162 9.30 -10.56 -12.56
CA ILE A 162 10.67 -10.04 -12.52
C ILE A 162 10.70 -8.88 -11.54
N GLY A 163 11.25 -9.11 -10.36
CA GLY A 163 11.34 -8.17 -9.24
C GLY A 163 10.61 -8.66 -8.00
N GLY A 164 11.35 -8.84 -6.90
CA GLY A 164 10.87 -9.29 -5.59
C GLY A 164 10.57 -8.15 -4.63
N GLY A 165 10.24 -6.97 -5.15
CA GLY A 165 9.67 -5.87 -4.38
C GLY A 165 8.23 -6.16 -3.95
N LEU A 166 7.63 -5.30 -3.11
CA LEU A 166 6.31 -5.57 -2.53
C LEU A 166 5.20 -5.71 -3.57
N GLY A 167 5.27 -4.99 -4.70
CA GLY A 167 4.35 -5.15 -5.83
C GLY A 167 4.44 -6.54 -6.45
N GLY A 168 5.65 -7.00 -6.80
CA GLY A 168 5.89 -8.32 -7.36
C GLY A 168 5.52 -9.46 -6.40
N LEU A 169 5.84 -9.30 -5.11
CA LEU A 169 5.44 -10.25 -4.06
C LEU A 169 3.93 -10.32 -3.86
N ALA A 170 3.21 -9.22 -4.01
CA ALA A 170 1.75 -9.20 -3.90
C ALA A 170 1.12 -9.87 -5.13
N CYS A 171 1.56 -9.50 -6.33
CA CYS A 171 1.11 -10.08 -7.58
C CYS A 171 1.30 -11.61 -7.61
N SER A 172 2.51 -12.08 -7.29
CA SER A 172 2.85 -13.50 -7.33
C SER A 172 2.02 -14.35 -6.37
N LYS A 173 1.80 -13.86 -5.14
CA LYS A 173 1.00 -14.58 -4.13
C LYS A 173 -0.48 -14.61 -4.47
N GLU A 174 -0.99 -13.52 -5.05
CA GLU A 174 -2.37 -13.44 -5.49
C GLU A 174 -2.61 -14.39 -6.67
N ALA A 175 -1.74 -14.39 -7.70
CA ALA A 175 -1.82 -15.31 -8.83
C ALA A 175 -1.74 -16.79 -8.37
N ALA A 176 -0.83 -17.11 -7.46
CA ALA A 176 -0.72 -18.45 -6.90
C ALA A 176 -1.98 -18.89 -6.13
N SER A 177 -2.71 -17.96 -5.50
CA SER A 177 -3.97 -18.26 -4.81
C SER A 177 -5.09 -18.67 -5.78
N PHE A 178 -4.94 -18.36 -7.08
CA PHE A 178 -5.81 -18.80 -8.16
C PHE A 178 -5.29 -20.04 -8.88
N GLY A 179 -4.38 -20.80 -8.25
CA GLY A 179 -3.86 -22.07 -8.77
C GLY A 179 -2.80 -21.93 -9.86
N GLN A 180 -2.26 -20.72 -10.10
CA GLN A 180 -1.24 -20.53 -11.12
C GLN A 180 0.13 -21.01 -10.66
N LYS A 181 0.92 -21.58 -11.56
CA LYS A 181 2.33 -21.94 -11.34
C LYS A 181 3.20 -20.70 -11.51
N VAL A 182 3.69 -20.15 -10.41
CA VAL A 182 4.35 -18.83 -10.37
C VAL A 182 5.83 -18.94 -9.99
N CYS A 183 6.67 -18.16 -10.70
CA CYS A 183 8.07 -17.93 -10.35
C CYS A 183 8.34 -16.45 -10.12
N VAL A 184 9.03 -16.10 -9.03
CA VAL A 184 9.53 -14.76 -8.75
C VAL A 184 11.04 -14.73 -8.90
N LEU A 185 11.53 -13.84 -9.73
CA LEU A 185 12.95 -13.55 -9.91
C LEU A 185 13.29 -12.28 -9.14
N ASP A 186 14.32 -12.32 -8.30
CA ASP A 186 14.81 -11.14 -7.61
C ASP A 186 16.31 -11.16 -7.44
N TYR A 187 16.97 -10.11 -7.85
CA TYR A 187 18.40 -9.92 -7.69
C TYR A 187 18.74 -8.44 -7.53
N VAL A 188 19.34 -8.12 -6.40
CA VAL A 188 19.76 -6.75 -6.10
C VAL A 188 21.22 -6.58 -6.51
N LYS A 189 21.46 -5.74 -7.51
CA LYS A 189 22.82 -5.25 -7.81
C LYS A 189 23.27 -4.34 -6.66
N PRO A 190 24.49 -4.51 -6.15
CA PRO A 190 25.03 -3.61 -5.14
C PRO A 190 24.93 -2.13 -5.57
N SER A 191 24.75 -1.22 -4.59
CA SER A 191 24.89 0.22 -4.85
C SER A 191 26.34 0.55 -5.24
N PRO A 192 26.64 1.77 -5.72
CA PRO A 192 28.01 2.22 -5.94
C PRO A 192 28.91 2.13 -4.69
N GLN A 193 28.31 2.23 -3.50
CA GLN A 193 29.00 2.07 -2.21
C GLN A 193 29.07 0.60 -1.74
N GLY A 194 28.56 -0.35 -2.52
CA GLY A 194 28.58 -1.79 -2.24
C GLY A 194 27.41 -2.30 -1.42
N THR A 195 26.41 -1.50 -1.10
CA THR A 195 25.23 -1.92 -0.33
C THR A 195 24.36 -2.88 -1.15
N ALA A 196 24.05 -4.05 -0.57
CA ALA A 196 23.11 -5.02 -1.12
C ALA A 196 22.17 -5.51 -0.03
N TRP A 197 20.99 -5.96 -0.42
CA TRP A 197 19.94 -6.34 0.51
C TRP A 197 19.12 -7.56 0.05
N GLY A 198 18.17 -7.97 0.89
CA GLY A 198 17.34 -9.15 0.67
C GLY A 198 16.02 -8.87 -0.05
N LEU A 199 15.19 -9.91 -0.07
CA LEU A 199 13.86 -9.90 -0.68
C LEU A 199 12.94 -8.84 -0.03
N GLY A 200 12.11 -8.16 -0.82
CA GLY A 200 11.17 -7.15 -0.36
C GLY A 200 11.31 -5.79 -1.04
N GLY A 201 12.36 -5.63 -1.86
CA GLY A 201 12.64 -4.43 -2.66
C GLY A 201 13.08 -3.23 -1.82
N THR A 202 13.07 -2.05 -2.44
CA THR A 202 13.49 -0.77 -1.87
C THR A 202 12.77 -0.45 -0.56
N CYS A 203 11.46 -0.54 -0.54
CA CYS A 203 10.64 -0.15 0.62
C CYS A 203 11.06 -0.86 1.92
N VAL A 204 11.23 -2.19 1.86
CA VAL A 204 11.59 -2.99 3.04
C VAL A 204 13.01 -2.74 3.50
N ASN A 205 13.94 -2.62 2.56
CA ASN A 205 15.36 -2.70 2.86
C ASN A 205 16.05 -1.34 2.99
N VAL A 206 15.69 -0.38 2.12
CA VAL A 206 16.36 0.91 1.97
C VAL A 206 15.37 2.06 1.74
N GLY A 207 14.13 1.92 2.22
CA GLY A 207 13.06 2.90 2.00
C GLY A 207 12.14 3.03 3.21
N CYS A 208 10.85 2.75 3.01
CA CYS A 208 9.78 3.02 3.97
C CYS A 208 10.02 2.44 5.36
N ILE A 209 10.48 1.19 5.46
CA ILE A 209 10.63 0.51 6.76
C ILE A 209 11.79 1.12 7.57
N PRO A 210 13.04 1.14 7.09
CA PRO A 210 14.12 1.78 7.84
C PRO A 210 13.83 3.27 8.08
N LYS A 211 13.33 3.99 7.08
CA LYS A 211 13.00 5.40 7.19
C LYS A 211 12.01 5.69 8.33
N LYS A 212 10.90 4.93 8.43
CA LYS A 212 9.90 5.17 9.49
C LYS A 212 10.44 4.84 10.88
N LEU A 213 11.25 3.79 11.03
CA LEU A 213 11.91 3.44 12.30
C LEU A 213 12.91 4.52 12.73
N ILE A 214 13.69 5.04 11.77
CA ILE A 214 14.68 6.10 12.01
C ILE A 214 13.98 7.44 12.30
N HIS A 215 12.88 7.76 11.58
CA HIS A 215 12.02 8.91 11.88
C HIS A 215 11.46 8.84 13.31
N GLN A 216 10.99 7.67 13.76
CA GLN A 216 10.54 7.48 15.14
C GLN A 216 11.65 7.77 16.16
N SER A 217 12.87 7.32 15.87
CA SER A 217 14.03 7.64 16.72
C SER A 217 14.32 9.14 16.78
N SER A 218 14.17 9.83 15.65
CA SER A 218 14.28 11.30 15.57
C SER A 218 13.23 11.99 16.44
N LEU A 219 11.96 11.59 16.37
CA LEU A 219 10.89 12.14 17.20
C LEU A 219 11.15 11.91 18.70
N ILE A 220 11.62 10.72 19.08
CA ILE A 220 12.03 10.44 20.48
C ILE A 220 13.14 11.41 20.90
N GLY A 221 14.15 11.62 20.04
CA GLY A 221 15.25 12.54 20.32
C GLY A 221 14.78 13.98 20.51
N GLU A 222 13.81 14.45 19.75
CA GLU A 222 13.19 15.78 19.89
C GLU A 222 12.42 15.89 21.21
N ILE A 223 11.60 14.90 21.55
CA ILE A 223 10.85 14.85 22.81
C ILE A 223 11.82 14.91 24.01
N ILE A 224 12.90 14.12 23.98
CA ILE A 224 13.89 14.10 25.05
C ILE A 224 14.56 15.46 25.22
N ARG A 225 14.95 16.14 24.15
CA ARG A 225 15.71 17.40 24.20
C ARG A 225 14.84 18.63 24.47
N HIS A 226 13.59 18.63 23.99
CA HIS A 226 12.78 19.84 23.95
C HIS A 226 11.53 19.78 24.86
N ASP A 227 10.91 18.62 25.03
CA ASP A 227 9.62 18.52 25.71
C ASP A 227 9.72 17.90 27.10
N SER A 228 10.53 16.86 27.27
CA SER A 228 10.52 15.97 28.44
C SER A 228 10.60 16.68 29.79
N ALA A 229 11.44 17.70 29.90
CA ALA A 229 11.61 18.45 31.15
C ALA A 229 10.32 19.19 31.56
N ARG A 230 9.57 19.75 30.60
CA ARG A 230 8.30 20.46 30.84
C ARG A 230 7.16 19.49 31.18
N PHE A 231 7.26 18.22 30.75
CA PHE A 231 6.38 17.14 31.15
C PHE A 231 6.81 16.42 32.44
N GLY A 232 7.73 17.03 33.20
CA GLY A 232 8.14 16.58 34.55
C GLY A 232 9.22 15.49 34.55
N TRP A 233 9.78 15.11 33.40
CA TRP A 233 10.90 14.17 33.36
C TRP A 233 12.21 14.87 33.77
N LYS A 234 12.92 14.29 34.72
CA LYS A 234 14.24 14.74 35.18
C LYS A 234 15.28 13.71 34.77
N PHE A 235 16.38 14.15 34.19
CA PHE A 235 17.53 13.29 33.91
C PHE A 235 18.56 13.51 35.02
N ASP A 236 19.29 12.46 35.42
CA ASP A 236 20.30 12.54 36.50
C ASP A 236 21.34 13.63 36.23
N ASN A 237 21.96 14.16 37.32
CA ASN A 237 22.93 15.23 37.33
C ASN A 237 22.38 16.61 36.95
N GLU A 238 21.39 17.11 37.71
CA GLU A 238 20.86 18.48 37.61
C GLU A 238 20.32 18.87 36.22
N GLY A 239 19.81 17.92 35.44
CA GLY A 239 19.26 18.18 34.11
C GLY A 239 20.30 18.39 33.00
N LYS A 240 21.59 18.14 33.27
CA LYS A 240 22.69 18.38 32.31
C LYS A 240 23.01 17.20 31.41
N THR A 241 22.51 15.98 31.72
CA THR A 241 22.85 14.79 30.94
C THR A 241 21.72 14.43 29.94
N VAL A 242 21.75 15.02 28.76
CA VAL A 242 20.93 14.54 27.64
C VAL A 242 21.45 13.16 27.24
N PRO A 243 20.60 12.13 27.09
CA PRO A 243 21.03 10.82 26.62
C PRO A 243 21.81 10.93 25.30
N VAL A 244 22.92 10.24 25.23
CA VAL A 244 23.75 10.20 24.01
C VAL A 244 23.08 9.29 23.00
N PHE A 245 22.89 9.78 21.78
CA PHE A 245 22.37 9.02 20.68
C PHE A 245 23.45 8.11 20.06
N ASP A 246 23.15 6.83 19.88
CA ASP A 246 24.03 5.85 19.23
C ASP A 246 23.47 5.42 17.88
N TRP A 247 24.02 5.98 16.81
CA TRP A 247 23.67 5.66 15.43
C TRP A 247 23.92 4.18 15.08
N LYS A 248 25.04 3.63 15.51
CA LYS A 248 25.42 2.25 15.18
C LYS A 248 24.44 1.25 15.77
N GLN A 249 24.05 1.47 17.03
CA GLN A 249 23.03 0.66 17.71
C GLN A 249 21.69 0.72 16.99
N LEU A 250 21.23 1.93 16.60
CA LEU A 250 19.97 2.10 15.86
C LEU A 250 19.99 1.33 14.54
N VAL A 251 21.05 1.54 13.73
CA VAL A 251 21.18 0.87 12.42
C VAL A 251 21.28 -0.65 12.59
N ALA A 252 21.97 -1.16 13.61
CA ALA A 252 22.05 -2.58 13.90
C ALA A 252 20.67 -3.19 14.23
N ASN A 253 19.87 -2.50 15.04
CA ASN A 253 18.50 -2.91 15.40
C ASN A 253 17.58 -2.92 14.17
N VAL A 254 17.63 -1.86 13.36
CA VAL A 254 16.86 -1.76 12.12
C VAL A 254 17.23 -2.86 11.13
N ASP A 255 18.54 -3.13 10.93
CA ASP A 255 19.01 -4.22 10.08
C ASP A 255 18.52 -5.60 10.56
N GLY A 256 18.61 -5.87 11.87
CA GLY A 256 18.09 -7.11 12.47
C GLY A 256 16.60 -7.31 12.17
N TYR A 257 15.81 -6.25 12.31
CA TYR A 257 14.39 -6.27 12.00
C TYR A 257 14.12 -6.52 10.50
N ILE A 258 14.84 -5.82 9.61
CA ILE A 258 14.73 -5.99 8.16
C ILE A 258 15.06 -7.44 7.74
N LYS A 259 16.12 -8.03 8.27
CA LYS A 259 16.47 -9.44 8.01
C LYS A 259 15.36 -10.40 8.41
N THR A 260 14.68 -10.12 9.52
CA THR A 260 13.49 -10.89 9.95
C THR A 260 12.36 -10.79 8.92
N ILE A 261 12.10 -9.60 8.37
CA ILE A 261 11.08 -9.40 7.33
C ILE A 261 11.48 -10.13 6.03
N ASN A 262 12.73 -10.01 5.60
CA ASN A 262 13.22 -10.73 4.41
C ASN A 262 13.00 -12.25 4.54
N PHE A 263 13.29 -12.82 5.72
CA PHE A 263 13.02 -14.22 5.99
C PHE A 263 11.53 -14.56 5.93
N LYS A 264 10.68 -13.76 6.57
CA LYS A 264 9.21 -13.93 6.54
C LYS A 264 8.66 -13.93 5.11
N TYR A 265 9.18 -13.10 4.21
CA TYR A 265 8.77 -13.11 2.80
C TYR A 265 9.13 -14.40 2.09
N LYS A 266 10.33 -14.94 2.31
CA LYS A 266 10.73 -16.26 1.74
C LYS A 266 9.80 -17.38 2.23
N VAL A 267 9.50 -17.41 3.54
CA VAL A 267 8.55 -18.37 4.13
C VAL A 267 7.16 -18.21 3.49
N LYS A 268 6.68 -16.97 3.33
CA LYS A 268 5.35 -16.69 2.77
C LYS A 268 5.23 -17.05 1.28
N LEU A 269 6.29 -16.89 0.48
CA LEU A 269 6.30 -17.39 -0.90
C LEU A 269 6.22 -18.92 -0.93
N ARG A 270 7.04 -19.59 -0.11
CA ARG A 270 7.03 -21.05 0.00
C ARG A 270 5.65 -21.60 0.41
N SER A 271 5.00 -21.00 1.41
CA SER A 271 3.67 -21.42 1.88
C SER A 271 2.56 -21.24 0.84
N LYS A 272 2.80 -20.42 -0.18
CA LYS A 272 1.90 -20.19 -1.32
C LYS A 272 2.34 -20.95 -2.60
N ASN A 273 3.31 -21.88 -2.49
CA ASN A 273 3.88 -22.63 -3.61
C ASN A 273 4.46 -21.73 -4.72
N VAL A 274 4.89 -20.51 -4.40
CA VAL A 274 5.57 -19.62 -5.33
C VAL A 274 7.05 -19.97 -5.35
N LYS A 275 7.59 -20.29 -6.52
CA LYS A 275 9.02 -20.52 -6.71
C LYS A 275 9.77 -19.18 -6.62
N TYR A 276 10.74 -19.09 -5.73
CA TYR A 276 11.65 -17.94 -5.63
C TYR A 276 13.01 -18.30 -6.18
N GLU A 277 13.53 -17.51 -7.11
CA GLU A 277 14.84 -17.65 -7.71
C GLU A 277 15.62 -16.34 -7.54
N ASN A 278 16.74 -16.40 -6.83
CA ASN A 278 17.65 -15.24 -6.71
C ASN A 278 18.52 -15.15 -7.97
N PHE A 279 17.98 -14.55 -9.01
CA PHE A 279 18.58 -14.34 -10.33
C PHE A 279 18.11 -13.03 -10.94
N LEU A 280 18.96 -12.43 -11.76
CA LEU A 280 18.61 -11.32 -12.63
C LEU A 280 17.84 -11.86 -13.85
N GLY A 281 16.62 -11.38 -14.08
CA GLY A 281 15.79 -11.75 -15.22
C GLY A 281 16.01 -10.80 -16.40
N SER A 282 16.05 -11.36 -17.62
CA SER A 282 16.05 -10.58 -18.87
C SER A 282 15.32 -11.34 -19.97
N PHE A 283 14.69 -10.64 -20.91
CA PHE A 283 13.97 -11.26 -22.00
C PHE A 283 14.91 -11.82 -23.07
N VAL A 284 14.56 -12.99 -23.60
CA VAL A 284 15.10 -13.56 -24.85
C VAL A 284 14.09 -13.34 -25.96
N ASP A 285 12.81 -13.51 -25.64
CA ASP A 285 11.62 -13.23 -26.43
C ASP A 285 10.41 -12.98 -25.47
N PRO A 286 9.19 -12.69 -25.96
CA PRO A 286 8.03 -12.41 -25.10
C PRO A 286 7.65 -13.52 -24.10
N HIS A 287 8.04 -14.77 -24.36
CA HIS A 287 7.69 -15.93 -23.54
C HIS A 287 8.90 -16.58 -22.86
N THR A 288 10.13 -16.18 -23.20
CA THR A 288 11.37 -16.77 -22.68
C THR A 288 12.16 -15.76 -21.86
N VAL A 289 12.40 -16.10 -20.61
CA VAL A 289 13.19 -15.29 -19.68
C VAL A 289 14.52 -15.99 -19.36
N LYS A 290 15.62 -15.29 -19.62
CA LYS A 290 16.97 -15.68 -19.20
C LYS A 290 17.20 -15.26 -17.76
N LEU A 291 17.62 -16.18 -16.94
CA LEU A 291 18.04 -15.99 -15.55
C LEU A 291 19.56 -15.96 -15.50
N SER A 292 20.13 -14.89 -14.94
CA SER A 292 21.59 -14.73 -14.83
C SER A 292 22.00 -14.48 -13.39
N HIS A 293 23.07 -15.12 -12.93
CA HIS A 293 23.62 -14.91 -11.60
C HIS A 293 25.16 -15.06 -11.64
N PRO A 294 25.96 -14.13 -11.05
CA PRO A 294 27.41 -14.14 -11.15
C PRO A 294 28.08 -15.44 -10.70
N ARG A 295 27.49 -16.13 -9.70
CA ARG A 295 28.05 -17.36 -9.11
C ARG A 295 27.32 -18.64 -9.50
N LYS A 296 26.07 -18.56 -10.01
CA LYS A 296 25.22 -19.73 -10.30
C LYS A 296 25.05 -19.99 -11.81
N GLY A 297 25.71 -19.16 -12.64
CA GLY A 297 25.60 -19.24 -14.10
C GLY A 297 24.28 -18.72 -14.65
N THR A 298 23.89 -19.26 -15.80
CA THR A 298 22.69 -18.83 -16.54
C THR A 298 21.80 -20.02 -16.87
N LYS A 299 20.47 -19.77 -16.88
CA LYS A 299 19.46 -20.71 -17.35
C LYS A 299 18.32 -19.95 -18.02
N GLN A 300 17.45 -20.63 -18.74
CA GLN A 300 16.24 -20.06 -19.33
C GLN A 300 15.01 -20.77 -18.78
N ILE A 301 13.90 -20.05 -18.72
CA ILE A 301 12.57 -20.56 -18.38
C ILE A 301 11.55 -19.96 -19.33
N THR A 302 10.48 -20.70 -19.58
CA THR A 302 9.37 -20.27 -20.41
C THR A 302 8.14 -19.93 -19.57
N THR A 303 7.33 -18.98 -20.01
CA THR A 303 6.15 -18.54 -19.28
C THR A 303 5.04 -18.02 -20.17
N ARG A 304 3.80 -18.23 -19.74
CA ARG A 304 2.63 -17.69 -20.43
C ARG A 304 2.55 -16.17 -20.31
N ASN A 305 2.75 -15.63 -19.11
CA ASN A 305 2.69 -14.19 -18.82
C ASN A 305 3.94 -13.75 -18.04
N VAL A 306 4.31 -12.49 -18.20
CA VAL A 306 5.38 -11.85 -17.41
C VAL A 306 4.83 -10.59 -16.76
N VAL A 307 5.20 -10.36 -15.49
CA VAL A 307 5.02 -9.09 -14.80
C VAL A 307 6.38 -8.50 -14.46
N ILE A 308 6.65 -7.31 -14.96
CA ILE A 308 7.86 -6.53 -14.67
C ILE A 308 7.56 -5.66 -13.44
N ALA A 309 8.30 -5.91 -12.34
CA ALA A 309 8.14 -5.23 -11.05
C ALA A 309 9.51 -4.85 -10.45
N VAL A 310 10.45 -4.46 -11.30
CA VAL A 310 11.86 -4.20 -10.93
C VAL A 310 12.06 -2.90 -10.17
N GLY A 311 11.06 -1.97 -10.23
CA GLY A 311 11.13 -0.69 -9.54
C GLY A 311 12.11 0.31 -10.14
N SER A 312 12.65 1.15 -9.27
CA SER A 312 13.60 2.22 -9.60
C SER A 312 14.79 2.21 -8.66
N ARG A 313 15.89 2.86 -9.06
CA ARG A 313 17.12 3.04 -8.26
C ARG A 313 17.48 4.53 -8.18
N PRO A 314 18.19 4.97 -7.12
CA PRO A 314 18.67 6.33 -7.02
C PRO A 314 19.49 6.73 -8.26
N ARG A 315 19.20 7.92 -8.80
CA ARG A 315 19.97 8.52 -9.88
C ARG A 315 21.36 8.90 -9.38
N GLU A 316 22.38 8.65 -10.17
CA GLU A 316 23.75 9.07 -9.85
C GLU A 316 23.95 10.57 -10.07
N LEU A 317 24.86 11.19 -9.31
CA LEU A 317 25.28 12.56 -9.55
C LEU A 317 26.24 12.60 -10.73
N THR A 318 26.03 13.56 -11.62
CA THR A 318 26.85 13.71 -12.84
C THR A 318 28.03 14.68 -12.66
N CYS A 319 28.13 15.39 -11.53
CA CYS A 319 29.27 16.26 -11.24
C CYS A 319 30.55 15.44 -10.93
N PRO A 320 31.74 15.98 -11.22
CA PRO A 320 33.01 15.36 -10.81
C PRO A 320 33.03 15.04 -9.32
N GLY A 321 33.36 13.78 -8.97
CA GLY A 321 33.36 13.27 -7.58
C GLY A 321 31.97 12.91 -7.05
N GLY A 322 30.93 12.91 -7.90
CA GLY A 322 29.57 12.49 -7.53
C GLY A 322 29.50 11.07 -6.97
N GLU A 323 30.44 10.20 -7.36
CA GLU A 323 30.58 8.83 -6.88
C GLU A 323 30.93 8.71 -5.38
N TYR A 324 31.41 9.79 -4.75
CA TYR A 324 31.67 9.81 -3.30
C TYR A 324 30.40 10.01 -2.48
N ALA A 325 29.31 10.45 -3.09
CA ALA A 325 28.03 10.61 -2.43
C ALA A 325 27.40 9.24 -2.12
N VAL A 326 26.75 9.15 -0.97
CA VAL A 326 25.85 8.04 -0.64
C VAL A 326 24.45 8.36 -1.15
N SER A 327 23.63 7.33 -1.35
CA SER A 327 22.22 7.49 -1.70
C SER A 327 21.30 6.98 -0.59
N SER A 328 19.98 7.01 -0.82
CA SER A 328 19.02 6.36 0.08
C SER A 328 19.27 4.84 0.20
N ASP A 329 19.88 4.22 -0.79
CA ASP A 329 20.22 2.80 -0.75
C ASP A 329 21.34 2.50 0.26
N ASP A 330 22.10 3.52 0.69
CA ASP A 330 23.29 3.36 1.53
C ASP A 330 23.09 3.93 2.94
N ILE A 331 22.43 5.08 3.10
CA ILE A 331 22.34 5.82 4.37
C ILE A 331 21.80 4.95 5.51
N PHE A 332 20.81 4.09 5.24
CA PHE A 332 20.21 3.20 6.23
C PHE A 332 21.09 2.02 6.65
N TRP A 333 22.21 1.81 5.96
CA TRP A 333 23.15 0.70 6.18
C TRP A 333 24.53 1.15 6.64
N MET A 334 24.72 2.43 6.95
CA MET A 334 25.97 3.00 7.43
C MET A 334 26.30 2.53 8.85
N LYS A 335 26.84 1.30 8.99
CA LYS A 335 27.13 0.67 10.28
C LYS A 335 28.46 1.11 10.87
N GLU A 336 29.45 1.35 10.02
CA GLU A 336 30.82 1.60 10.43
C GLU A 336 31.09 3.09 10.72
N LYS A 337 30.29 3.97 10.12
CA LYS A 337 30.47 5.40 10.19
C LYS A 337 29.17 6.10 10.50
N GLU A 338 29.20 7.06 11.42
CA GLU A 338 28.07 7.96 11.65
C GLU A 338 27.95 8.99 10.51
N PRO A 339 26.73 9.46 10.20
CA PRO A 339 26.53 10.46 9.14
C PRO A 339 27.30 11.75 9.39
N GLY A 340 27.37 12.22 10.64
CA GLY A 340 28.02 13.47 11.02
C GLY A 340 27.40 14.69 10.31
N LYS A 341 28.19 15.72 10.08
CA LYS A 341 27.77 16.90 9.30
C LYS A 341 27.43 16.48 7.88
N THR A 342 26.17 16.62 7.50
CA THR A 342 25.61 16.05 6.27
C THR A 342 25.09 17.13 5.33
N LEU A 343 25.46 17.04 4.05
CA LEU A 343 24.81 17.73 2.95
C LEU A 343 23.83 16.79 2.27
N VAL A 344 22.57 17.16 2.19
CA VAL A 344 21.54 16.45 1.41
C VAL A 344 21.32 17.21 0.10
N ILE A 345 21.50 16.56 -1.03
CA ILE A 345 21.31 17.14 -2.36
C ILE A 345 19.98 16.67 -2.93
N GLY A 346 19.02 17.60 -3.09
CA GLY A 346 17.67 17.32 -3.57
C GLY A 346 16.59 17.99 -2.74
N ALA A 347 15.37 17.97 -3.24
CA ALA A 347 14.22 18.61 -2.60
C ALA A 347 12.93 17.77 -2.69
N SER A 348 13.07 16.48 -3.01
CA SER A 348 11.98 15.50 -2.96
C SER A 348 11.68 15.09 -1.51
N TYR A 349 10.58 14.35 -1.33
CA TYR A 349 10.24 13.82 -0.01
C TYR A 349 11.37 12.99 0.61
N VAL A 350 12.10 12.21 -0.18
CA VAL A 350 13.26 11.42 0.30
C VAL A 350 14.34 12.35 0.88
N ALA A 351 14.65 13.46 0.18
CA ALA A 351 15.65 14.43 0.64
C ALA A 351 15.24 15.05 1.97
N LEU A 352 14.01 15.57 2.06
CA LEU A 352 13.51 16.27 3.24
C LEU A 352 13.31 15.35 4.45
N GLU A 353 12.84 14.12 4.22
CA GLU A 353 12.73 13.11 5.27
C GLU A 353 14.11 12.73 5.84
N CYS A 354 15.09 12.50 4.96
CA CYS A 354 16.47 12.18 5.40
C CYS A 354 17.11 13.35 6.15
N ALA A 355 16.96 14.57 5.66
CA ALA A 355 17.42 15.76 6.35
C ALA A 355 16.76 15.91 7.73
N GLY A 356 15.45 15.67 7.77
CA GLY A 356 14.66 15.78 9.00
C GLY A 356 15.10 14.80 10.08
N PHE A 357 15.19 13.50 9.76
CA PHE A 357 15.57 12.54 10.80
C PHE A 357 17.03 12.69 11.25
N LEU A 358 17.96 13.04 10.34
CA LEU A 358 19.35 13.30 10.74
C LEU A 358 19.44 14.50 11.68
N LYS A 359 18.71 15.57 11.39
CA LYS A 359 18.66 16.75 12.24
C LYS A 359 18.04 16.45 13.60
N GLY A 360 16.90 15.74 13.64
CA GLY A 360 16.24 15.34 14.88
C GLY A 360 17.08 14.42 15.77
N MET A 361 18.09 13.75 15.22
CA MET A 361 19.10 13.02 15.99
C MET A 361 20.25 13.89 16.50
N GLY A 362 20.32 15.16 16.11
CA GLY A 362 21.31 16.11 16.56
C GLY A 362 22.45 16.38 15.59
N TYR A 363 22.45 15.83 14.39
CA TYR A 363 23.49 16.10 13.39
C TYR A 363 23.30 17.51 12.76
N GLU A 364 24.42 18.12 12.31
CA GLU A 364 24.36 19.31 11.49
C GLU A 364 23.96 18.93 10.05
N VAL A 365 22.88 19.54 9.55
CA VAL A 365 22.33 19.21 8.24
C VAL A 365 22.14 20.47 7.39
N LYS A 366 22.58 20.38 6.13
CA LYS A 366 22.23 21.33 5.08
C LYS A 366 21.52 20.63 3.93
N VAL A 367 20.57 21.32 3.29
CA VAL A 367 19.84 20.80 2.12
C VAL A 367 20.13 21.71 0.92
N MET A 368 20.67 21.14 -0.15
CA MET A 368 20.93 21.85 -1.39
C MET A 368 19.76 21.66 -2.36
N VAL A 369 19.12 22.75 -2.74
CA VAL A 369 17.87 22.78 -3.49
C VAL A 369 18.07 23.49 -4.82
N ARG A 370 17.82 22.76 -5.91
CA ARG A 370 17.93 23.32 -7.29
C ARG A 370 16.83 24.36 -7.60
N SER A 371 15.60 24.11 -7.15
CA SER A 371 14.44 24.94 -7.53
C SER A 371 13.41 25.05 -6.39
N ILE A 372 12.38 24.20 -6.33
CA ILE A 372 11.30 24.22 -5.35
C ILE A 372 11.28 22.92 -4.55
N LEU A 373 10.71 22.98 -3.36
CA LEU A 373 10.49 21.80 -2.53
C LEU A 373 9.29 21.01 -3.02
N LEU A 374 9.32 19.68 -2.86
CA LEU A 374 8.17 18.78 -3.06
C LEU A 374 7.36 19.08 -4.33
N ARG A 375 8.03 19.22 -5.47
CA ARG A 375 7.44 19.66 -6.76
C ARG A 375 6.08 19.04 -7.13
N SER A 376 5.82 17.79 -6.77
CA SER A 376 4.60 17.06 -7.11
C SER A 376 3.49 17.20 -6.08
N PHE A 377 3.72 18.00 -5.04
CA PHE A 377 2.77 18.22 -3.95
C PHE A 377 2.19 19.64 -4.00
N ASP A 378 1.20 19.89 -3.18
CA ASP A 378 0.65 21.22 -2.96
C ASP A 378 1.76 22.17 -2.48
N GLN A 379 1.94 23.31 -3.16
CA GLN A 379 3.11 24.16 -2.95
C GLN A 379 3.02 24.98 -1.67
N GLU A 380 1.84 25.38 -1.24
CA GLU A 380 1.68 26.02 0.07
C GLU A 380 2.10 25.08 1.20
N MET A 381 1.72 23.81 1.10
CA MET A 381 2.16 22.79 2.06
C MET A 381 3.67 22.58 2.01
N ALA A 382 4.25 22.55 0.81
CA ALA A 382 5.70 22.42 0.62
C ALA A 382 6.47 23.58 1.24
N ASP A 383 5.97 24.80 1.09
CA ASP A 383 6.58 26.01 1.66
C ASP A 383 6.50 26.02 3.19
N LYS A 384 5.34 25.65 3.78
CA LYS A 384 5.17 25.49 5.22
C LYS A 384 6.11 24.42 5.82
N ILE A 385 6.31 23.31 5.13
CA ILE A 385 7.29 22.28 5.53
C ILE A 385 8.71 22.87 5.51
N GLY A 386 9.06 23.58 4.43
CA GLY A 386 10.36 24.22 4.30
C GLY A 386 10.63 25.23 5.42
N GLU A 387 9.66 26.09 5.71
CA GLU A 387 9.72 27.07 6.80
C GLU A 387 9.90 26.38 8.16
N TYR A 388 9.11 25.35 8.46
CA TYR A 388 9.25 24.58 9.69
C TYR A 388 10.65 23.97 9.83
N MET A 389 11.14 23.35 8.76
CA MET A 389 12.47 22.73 8.75
C MET A 389 13.60 23.76 8.93
N GLU A 390 13.45 24.95 8.38
CA GLU A 390 14.45 26.03 8.49
C GLU A 390 14.40 26.72 9.85
N VAL A 391 13.22 27.15 10.27
CA VAL A 391 13.03 27.97 11.48
C VAL A 391 12.97 27.09 12.75
N GLN A 392 12.15 26.06 12.76
CA GLN A 392 11.92 25.25 13.95
C GLN A 392 12.99 24.16 14.12
N SER A 393 13.32 23.44 13.03
CA SER A 393 14.33 22.37 13.11
C SER A 393 15.76 22.89 12.95
N GLY A 394 15.98 24.12 12.45
CA GLY A 394 17.32 24.70 12.24
C GLY A 394 18.13 23.99 11.14
N ILE A 395 17.45 23.48 10.11
CA ILE A 395 18.09 22.95 8.91
C ILE A 395 18.41 24.11 7.97
N LYS A 396 19.65 24.18 7.47
CA LYS A 396 20.07 25.25 6.56
C LYS A 396 19.80 24.84 5.10
N PHE A 397 19.09 25.70 4.34
CA PHE A 397 18.86 25.48 2.92
C PHE A 397 19.86 26.28 2.07
N ILE A 398 20.49 25.63 1.09
CA ILE A 398 21.30 26.24 0.03
C ILE A 398 20.45 26.19 -1.22
N ARG A 399 19.77 27.30 -1.53
CA ARG A 399 18.71 27.36 -2.55
C ARG A 399 19.26 27.72 -3.93
N LYS A 400 18.53 27.35 -4.97
CA LYS A 400 18.78 27.65 -6.39
C LYS A 400 20.18 27.27 -6.89
N THR A 401 20.71 26.17 -6.39
CA THR A 401 22.04 25.70 -6.76
C THR A 401 22.14 24.18 -6.81
N VAL A 402 23.21 23.71 -7.42
CA VAL A 402 23.59 22.31 -7.53
C VAL A 402 25.10 22.17 -7.28
N PRO A 403 25.60 21.00 -6.89
CA PRO A 403 27.03 20.81 -6.70
C PRO A 403 27.77 20.89 -8.04
N GLN A 404 28.89 21.57 -8.06
CA GLN A 404 29.80 21.60 -9.21
C GLN A 404 30.84 20.47 -9.14
N SER A 405 31.35 20.18 -7.96
CA SER A 405 32.27 19.08 -7.73
C SER A 405 32.28 18.64 -6.28
N ILE A 406 32.68 17.37 -6.07
CA ILE A 406 32.89 16.79 -4.74
C ILE A 406 34.31 16.22 -4.75
N SER A 407 35.13 16.53 -3.75
CA SER A 407 36.46 15.96 -3.61
C SER A 407 36.69 15.43 -2.20
N ARG A 408 37.45 14.35 -2.08
CA ARG A 408 37.80 13.76 -0.79
C ARG A 408 39.04 14.43 -0.22
N LEU A 409 38.94 14.94 1.01
CA LEU A 409 40.04 15.52 1.76
C LEU A 409 40.84 14.42 2.49
N GLU A 410 42.07 14.74 2.94
CA GLU A 410 42.94 13.83 3.72
C GLU A 410 42.28 13.31 4.99
N ASN A 411 41.48 14.15 5.67
CA ASN A 411 40.71 13.78 6.86
C ASN A 411 39.44 12.96 6.56
N ARG A 412 39.29 12.47 5.31
CA ARG A 412 38.16 11.72 4.79
C ARG A 412 36.81 12.48 4.71
N GLN A 413 36.79 13.78 4.96
CA GLN A 413 35.65 14.61 4.66
C GLN A 413 35.50 14.84 3.15
N LEU A 414 34.30 15.26 2.72
CA LEU A 414 33.96 15.55 1.34
C LEU A 414 33.83 17.08 1.20
N LEU A 415 34.74 17.70 0.44
CA LEU A 415 34.67 19.10 0.08
C LEU A 415 33.72 19.24 -1.11
N VAL A 416 32.61 19.95 -0.91
CA VAL A 416 31.64 20.22 -1.99
C VAL A 416 31.80 21.66 -2.42
N LYS A 417 31.87 21.89 -3.75
CA LYS A 417 31.93 23.21 -4.37
C LYS A 417 30.63 23.49 -5.12
N TRP A 418 30.13 24.71 -5.03
CA TRP A 418 28.96 25.19 -5.77
C TRP A 418 29.06 26.67 -6.08
N VAL A 419 28.17 27.18 -6.94
CA VAL A 419 28.02 28.62 -7.19
C VAL A 419 26.67 29.04 -6.61
N ASP A 420 26.67 30.11 -5.80
CA ASP A 420 25.45 30.67 -5.24
C ASP A 420 24.66 31.54 -6.25
N GLU A 421 23.50 32.02 -5.85
CA GLU A 421 22.63 32.86 -6.69
C GLU A 421 23.29 34.16 -7.19
N LYS A 422 24.33 34.61 -6.47
CA LYS A 422 25.08 35.84 -6.81
C LYS A 422 26.29 35.57 -7.69
N GLY A 423 26.49 34.30 -8.13
CA GLY A 423 27.64 33.90 -8.96
C GLY A 423 28.93 33.69 -8.16
N LYS A 424 28.90 33.72 -6.83
CA LYS A 424 30.06 33.49 -5.97
C LYS A 424 30.31 31.99 -5.82
N THR A 425 31.53 31.56 -6.01
CA THR A 425 31.99 30.21 -5.70
C THR A 425 32.03 30.03 -4.17
N CYS A 426 31.35 29.01 -3.69
CA CYS A 426 31.30 28.58 -2.31
C CYS A 426 31.84 27.17 -2.19
N GLU A 427 32.41 26.86 -1.04
CA GLU A 427 32.84 25.49 -0.74
C GLU A 427 32.69 25.19 0.74
N GLU A 428 32.42 23.93 1.07
CA GLU A 428 32.29 23.48 2.46
C GLU A 428 32.57 21.99 2.57
N ALA A 429 33.17 21.58 3.68
CA ALA A 429 33.47 20.20 4.00
C ALA A 429 32.36 19.53 4.83
N PHE A 430 31.99 18.31 4.44
CA PHE A 430 30.96 17.48 5.07
C PHE A 430 31.50 16.09 5.40
N ASN A 431 30.96 15.47 6.46
CA ASN A 431 31.25 14.08 6.75
C ASN A 431 30.54 13.14 5.79
N THR A 432 29.33 13.52 5.35
CA THR A 432 28.50 12.76 4.43
C THR A 432 27.82 13.69 3.42
N VAL A 433 27.78 13.26 2.17
CA VAL A 433 26.97 13.90 1.11
C VAL A 433 25.94 12.86 0.68
N LEU A 434 24.65 13.17 0.89
CA LEU A 434 23.52 12.29 0.53
C LEU A 434 22.88 12.79 -0.76
N ASN A 435 22.94 11.97 -1.79
CA ASN A 435 22.27 12.22 -3.06
C ASN A 435 20.81 11.74 -3.02
N ALA A 436 19.88 12.67 -3.15
CA ALA A 436 18.43 12.42 -3.24
C ALA A 436 17.79 13.21 -4.41
N THR A 437 18.49 13.28 -5.56
CA THR A 437 18.11 14.10 -6.73
C THR A 437 17.07 13.45 -7.65
N GLY A 438 16.68 12.23 -7.38
CA GLY A 438 15.66 11.47 -8.13
C GLY A 438 15.97 9.99 -8.22
N ARG A 439 15.10 9.29 -8.96
CA ARG A 439 15.20 7.83 -9.17
C ARG A 439 14.92 7.52 -10.63
N ASP A 440 15.65 6.57 -11.19
CA ASP A 440 15.48 6.09 -12.56
C ASP A 440 14.97 4.64 -12.58
N PRO A 441 14.11 4.25 -13.54
CA PRO A 441 13.61 2.89 -13.64
C PRO A 441 14.75 1.91 -13.97
N GLU A 442 14.75 0.74 -13.31
CA GLU A 442 15.82 -0.26 -13.46
C GLU A 442 15.55 -1.18 -14.67
N VAL A 443 15.49 -0.61 -15.88
CA VAL A 443 15.06 -1.32 -17.10
C VAL A 443 16.20 -1.74 -18.03
N ALA A 444 17.38 -1.14 -17.93
CA ALA A 444 18.47 -1.28 -18.90
C ALA A 444 18.94 -2.73 -19.15
N HIS A 445 18.82 -3.60 -18.14
CA HIS A 445 19.27 -4.99 -18.24
C HIS A 445 18.19 -5.97 -18.73
N LEU A 446 16.95 -5.51 -18.89
CA LEU A 446 15.81 -6.38 -19.16
C LEU A 446 15.76 -6.93 -20.59
N GLY A 447 16.37 -6.26 -21.58
CA GLY A 447 16.26 -6.64 -22.99
C GLY A 447 14.84 -6.43 -23.51
N LEU A 448 14.22 -5.29 -23.19
CA LEU A 448 12.82 -4.97 -23.50
C LEU A 448 12.54 -4.93 -25.00
N ASP A 449 13.53 -4.55 -25.80
CA ASP A 449 13.51 -4.56 -27.26
C ASP A 449 13.20 -5.95 -27.83
N LYS A 450 13.78 -7.01 -27.25
CA LYS A 450 13.56 -8.41 -27.64
C LYS A 450 12.14 -8.90 -27.35
N ALA A 451 11.48 -8.26 -26.38
CA ALA A 451 10.11 -8.56 -26.00
C ALA A 451 9.08 -7.60 -26.58
N GLY A 452 9.50 -6.61 -27.40
CA GLY A 452 8.61 -5.62 -27.99
C GLY A 452 7.99 -4.63 -27.00
N VAL A 453 8.60 -4.45 -25.81
CA VAL A 453 8.09 -3.56 -24.76
C VAL A 453 8.64 -2.14 -24.96
N LYS A 454 7.75 -1.16 -25.04
CA LYS A 454 8.07 0.24 -25.30
C LYS A 454 8.27 1.03 -24.02
N LEU A 455 9.22 1.97 -24.07
CA LEU A 455 9.49 2.93 -23.01
C LEU A 455 8.95 4.33 -23.39
N ASN A 456 8.59 5.10 -22.38
CA ASN A 456 8.34 6.52 -22.51
C ASN A 456 9.69 7.24 -22.70
N GLU A 457 9.88 7.92 -23.81
CA GLU A 457 11.15 8.58 -24.18
C GLU A 457 11.57 9.68 -23.18
N LYS A 458 10.61 10.31 -22.49
CA LYS A 458 10.90 11.39 -21.53
C LYS A 458 11.27 10.87 -20.14
N THR A 459 10.63 9.79 -19.70
CA THR A 459 10.78 9.29 -18.32
C THR A 459 11.62 8.02 -18.24
N GLY A 460 11.87 7.34 -19.36
CA GLY A 460 12.53 6.03 -19.41
C GLY A 460 11.68 4.89 -18.83
N ARG A 461 10.43 5.15 -18.45
CA ARG A 461 9.52 4.18 -17.80
C ARG A 461 8.79 3.34 -18.83
N ILE A 462 8.34 2.16 -18.42
CA ILE A 462 7.56 1.26 -19.27
C ILE A 462 6.17 1.86 -19.50
N MET A 463 5.79 1.97 -20.77
CA MET A 463 4.46 2.42 -21.16
C MET A 463 3.43 1.32 -20.91
N VAL A 464 2.38 1.64 -20.17
CA VAL A 464 1.29 0.69 -19.86
C VAL A 464 -0.08 1.33 -20.02
N LYS A 465 -1.05 0.48 -20.32
CA LYS A 465 -2.49 0.79 -20.19
C LYS A 465 -3.12 -0.29 -19.32
N ASN A 466 -3.64 0.09 -18.15
CA ASN A 466 -4.17 -0.85 -17.16
C ASN A 466 -3.16 -1.97 -16.82
N GLU A 467 -1.91 -1.58 -16.57
CA GLU A 467 -0.74 -2.42 -16.29
C GLU A 467 -0.24 -3.28 -17.48
N GLN A 468 -0.95 -3.38 -18.60
CA GLN A 468 -0.51 -4.10 -19.80
C GLN A 468 0.44 -3.24 -20.62
N THR A 469 1.57 -3.81 -21.05
CA THR A 469 2.56 -3.14 -21.91
C THR A 469 2.14 -3.15 -23.38
N SER A 470 3.02 -2.72 -24.28
CA SER A 470 2.83 -2.88 -25.74
C SER A 470 2.80 -4.33 -26.22
N THR A 471 3.15 -5.30 -25.37
CA THR A 471 3.13 -6.74 -25.66
C THR A 471 2.06 -7.40 -24.80
N SER A 472 1.16 -8.15 -25.42
CA SER A 472 -0.11 -8.59 -24.84
C SER A 472 -0.01 -9.49 -23.59
N ASN A 473 1.08 -10.25 -23.47
CA ASN A 473 1.35 -11.16 -22.35
C ASN A 473 2.34 -10.59 -21.33
N ILE A 474 2.78 -9.33 -21.51
CA ILE A 474 3.74 -8.67 -20.61
C ILE A 474 3.07 -7.47 -19.95
N TYR A 475 3.19 -7.40 -18.64
CA TYR A 475 2.62 -6.38 -17.77
C TYR A 475 3.72 -5.70 -16.96
N ALA A 476 3.48 -4.48 -16.47
CA ALA A 476 4.41 -3.79 -15.59
C ALA A 476 3.66 -3.05 -14.47
N ILE A 477 4.24 -3.05 -13.26
CA ILE A 477 3.65 -2.46 -12.05
C ILE A 477 4.71 -1.78 -11.18
N GLY A 478 4.27 -0.82 -10.35
CA GLY A 478 5.14 -0.09 -9.41
C GLY A 478 6.00 0.96 -10.09
N ASP A 479 7.13 1.33 -9.48
CA ASP A 479 7.95 2.49 -9.87
C ASP A 479 8.59 2.39 -11.27
N VAL A 480 8.46 1.28 -11.94
CA VAL A 480 8.94 1.09 -13.32
C VAL A 480 7.98 1.68 -14.36
N VAL A 481 6.76 2.07 -13.97
CA VAL A 481 5.74 2.71 -14.81
C VAL A 481 5.45 4.14 -14.34
N ASP A 482 4.82 4.97 -15.19
CA ASP A 482 4.39 6.32 -14.84
C ASP A 482 3.14 6.27 -13.94
N ALA A 483 3.33 6.05 -12.64
CA ALA A 483 2.32 5.98 -11.60
C ALA A 483 2.89 6.55 -10.28
N PRO A 484 2.05 6.85 -9.26
CA PRO A 484 2.54 7.25 -7.95
C PRO A 484 3.53 6.22 -7.38
N GLU A 485 4.76 6.67 -7.08
CA GLU A 485 5.86 5.82 -6.55
C GLU A 485 5.65 5.49 -5.08
N LEU A 486 4.59 4.72 -4.80
CA LEU A 486 4.17 4.35 -3.45
C LEU A 486 3.99 2.84 -3.32
N THR A 487 4.50 2.28 -2.25
CA THR A 487 4.41 0.85 -1.97
C THR A 487 2.97 0.31 -1.97
N PRO A 488 1.97 0.97 -1.34
CA PRO A 488 0.58 0.49 -1.41
C PRO A 488 0.01 0.47 -2.83
N VAL A 489 0.42 1.41 -3.69
CA VAL A 489 0.06 1.45 -5.11
C VAL A 489 0.60 0.23 -5.83
N ALA A 490 1.90 -0.06 -5.68
CA ALA A 490 2.53 -1.24 -6.28
C ALA A 490 1.90 -2.56 -5.79
N ILE A 491 1.57 -2.66 -4.50
CA ILE A 491 0.88 -3.83 -3.93
C ILE A 491 -0.51 -4.01 -4.54
N GLN A 492 -1.31 -2.95 -4.56
CA GLN A 492 -2.70 -3.03 -5.00
C GLN A 492 -2.80 -3.24 -6.51
N SER A 493 -1.98 -2.55 -7.32
CA SER A 493 -1.91 -2.79 -8.77
C SER A 493 -1.54 -4.24 -9.09
N GLY A 494 -0.57 -4.83 -8.36
CA GLY A 494 -0.19 -6.23 -8.52
C GLY A 494 -1.30 -7.22 -8.15
N ARG A 495 -2.05 -6.95 -7.08
CA ARG A 495 -3.21 -7.77 -6.69
C ARG A 495 -4.34 -7.69 -7.72
N LEU A 496 -4.74 -6.48 -8.08
CA LEU A 496 -5.82 -6.26 -9.05
C LEU A 496 -5.47 -6.80 -10.43
N LEU A 497 -4.21 -6.67 -10.85
CA LEU A 497 -3.74 -7.29 -12.09
C LEU A 497 -3.90 -8.82 -12.04
N SER A 498 -3.46 -9.47 -10.98
CA SER A 498 -3.61 -10.93 -10.81
C SER A 498 -5.07 -11.37 -10.80
N GLN A 499 -5.96 -10.59 -10.18
CA GLN A 499 -7.40 -10.86 -10.18
C GLN A 499 -8.01 -10.73 -11.58
N ARG A 500 -7.55 -9.74 -12.38
CA ARG A 500 -7.99 -9.60 -13.77
C ARG A 500 -7.50 -10.74 -14.66
N LEU A 501 -6.24 -11.15 -14.49
CA LEU A 501 -5.64 -12.21 -15.33
C LEU A 501 -6.18 -13.61 -15.03
N TYR A 502 -6.50 -13.89 -13.76
CA TYR A 502 -6.73 -15.27 -13.30
C TYR A 502 -8.05 -15.50 -12.55
N ASN A 503 -8.84 -14.44 -12.32
CA ASN A 503 -10.11 -14.54 -11.58
C ASN A 503 -11.23 -13.70 -12.20
N ASN A 504 -11.16 -13.39 -13.50
CA ASN A 504 -12.19 -12.67 -14.26
C ASN A 504 -12.68 -11.35 -13.61
N SER A 505 -11.86 -10.70 -12.79
CA SER A 505 -12.18 -9.40 -12.21
C SER A 505 -12.10 -8.30 -13.28
N SER A 506 -12.98 -7.32 -13.23
CA SER A 506 -12.91 -6.10 -14.06
C SER A 506 -12.34 -4.89 -13.31
N VAL A 507 -12.04 -5.05 -12.02
CA VAL A 507 -11.59 -3.94 -11.16
C VAL A 507 -10.20 -3.48 -11.56
N GLN A 508 -10.06 -2.18 -11.81
CA GLN A 508 -8.80 -1.52 -12.15
C GLN A 508 -8.25 -0.73 -10.97
N MET A 509 -6.98 -0.40 -11.02
CA MET A 509 -6.35 0.46 -10.03
C MET A 509 -6.83 1.91 -10.20
N ASP A 510 -7.26 2.52 -9.10
CA ASP A 510 -7.56 3.95 -9.02
C ASP A 510 -6.28 4.67 -8.54
N TYR A 511 -5.62 5.37 -9.45
CA TYR A 511 -4.38 6.10 -9.19
C TYR A 511 -4.59 7.54 -8.71
N ASP A 512 -5.82 8.09 -8.79
CA ASP A 512 -6.10 9.49 -8.42
C ASP A 512 -6.35 9.68 -6.93
N LYS A 513 -6.98 8.69 -6.27
CA LYS A 513 -7.35 8.77 -4.85
C LYS A 513 -6.40 7.97 -3.98
N VAL A 514 -5.12 8.30 -4.07
CA VAL A 514 -4.05 7.65 -3.31
C VAL A 514 -3.61 8.56 -2.19
N CYS A 515 -3.73 8.07 -0.95
CA CYS A 515 -3.18 8.76 0.20
C CYS A 515 -1.67 8.62 0.24
N THR A 516 -1.01 9.70 0.62
CA THR A 516 0.42 9.69 0.88
C THR A 516 0.76 10.48 2.15
N THR A 517 1.91 10.17 2.74
CA THR A 517 2.45 10.91 3.87
C THR A 517 3.93 11.12 3.69
N VAL A 518 4.37 12.37 3.88
CA VAL A 518 5.78 12.79 3.94
C VAL A 518 6.17 12.89 5.41
N PHE A 519 7.17 12.12 5.82
CA PHE A 519 7.62 12.01 7.20
C PHE A 519 8.79 12.97 7.49
N THR A 520 8.56 14.25 7.22
CA THR A 520 9.40 15.38 7.64
C THR A 520 9.26 15.61 9.15
N PRO A 521 10.07 16.47 9.81
CA PRO A 521 9.94 16.77 11.25
C PRO A 521 8.52 17.15 11.67
N ILE A 522 7.80 17.92 10.84
CA ILE A 522 6.35 18.01 10.88
C ILE A 522 5.81 17.14 9.74
N GLU A 523 4.95 16.17 10.07
CA GLU A 523 4.44 15.22 9.08
C GLU A 523 3.39 15.87 8.17
N TYR A 524 3.42 15.54 6.89
CA TYR A 524 2.44 16.02 5.92
C TYR A 524 1.71 14.85 5.25
N GLY A 525 0.39 14.81 5.40
CA GLY A 525 -0.49 13.85 4.72
C GLY A 525 -1.38 14.52 3.68
N CYS A 526 -1.60 13.87 2.54
CA CYS A 526 -2.53 14.35 1.53
C CYS A 526 -3.23 13.21 0.78
N CYS A 527 -4.41 13.51 0.26
CA CYS A 527 -5.17 12.64 -0.66
C CYS A 527 -5.94 13.51 -1.66
N GLY A 528 -5.97 13.11 -2.91
CA GLY A 528 -6.62 13.86 -3.99
C GLY A 528 -5.73 14.95 -4.59
N LEU A 529 -6.34 16.04 -5.04
CA LEU A 529 -5.70 17.07 -5.83
C LEU A 529 -5.14 18.21 -4.97
N SER A 530 -4.01 18.78 -5.40
CA SER A 530 -3.53 20.05 -4.84
C SER A 530 -4.42 21.23 -5.26
N GLU A 531 -4.29 22.35 -4.58
CA GLU A 531 -4.99 23.59 -4.93
C GLU A 531 -4.73 24.00 -6.38
N GLU A 532 -3.46 24.01 -6.79
CA GLU A 532 -3.05 24.40 -8.14
C GLU A 532 -3.63 23.46 -9.21
N THR A 533 -3.60 22.16 -8.95
CA THR A 533 -4.15 21.16 -9.87
C THR A 533 -5.67 21.27 -9.95
N SER A 534 -6.36 21.54 -8.84
CA SER A 534 -7.80 21.70 -8.80
C SER A 534 -8.25 22.95 -9.57
N LYS A 535 -7.59 24.10 -9.33
CA LYS A 535 -7.82 25.35 -10.07
C LYS A 535 -7.58 25.19 -11.56
N GLY A 536 -6.50 24.51 -11.95
CA GLY A 536 -6.18 24.25 -13.36
C GLY A 536 -7.17 23.33 -14.06
N ARG A 537 -7.77 22.34 -13.35
CA ARG A 537 -8.71 21.36 -13.94
C ARG A 537 -10.15 21.86 -13.97
N TYR A 538 -10.61 22.58 -12.95
CA TYR A 538 -12.02 22.91 -12.75
C TYR A 538 -12.30 24.42 -12.88
N GLY A 539 -11.28 25.26 -13.03
CA GLY A 539 -11.39 26.71 -13.04
C GLY A 539 -11.32 27.31 -11.61
N GLU A 540 -10.66 28.43 -11.46
CA GLU A 540 -10.41 29.07 -10.17
C GLU A 540 -11.72 29.46 -9.47
N ASP A 541 -12.69 29.98 -10.20
CA ASP A 541 -14.00 30.40 -9.69
C ASP A 541 -14.83 29.26 -9.08
N ASN A 542 -14.58 28.03 -9.53
CA ASN A 542 -15.30 26.84 -9.03
C ASN A 542 -14.66 26.22 -7.80
N ILE A 543 -13.47 26.68 -7.40
CA ILE A 543 -12.74 26.12 -6.27
C ILE A 543 -12.89 26.99 -5.04
N GLU A 544 -13.19 26.37 -3.90
CA GLU A 544 -13.11 26.97 -2.59
C GLU A 544 -12.09 26.21 -1.73
N ILE A 545 -11.32 26.95 -0.95
CA ILE A 545 -10.29 26.41 -0.06
C ILE A 545 -10.69 26.71 1.37
N TYR A 546 -11.06 25.69 2.11
CA TYR A 546 -11.25 25.75 3.54
C TYR A 546 -9.92 25.46 4.23
N HIS A 547 -9.54 26.26 5.22
CA HIS A 547 -8.24 26.09 5.87
C HIS A 547 -8.20 26.64 7.30
N THR A 548 -7.30 26.07 8.12
CA THR A 548 -7.01 26.58 9.45
C THR A 548 -5.60 26.22 9.91
N ASN A 549 -5.00 27.07 10.74
CA ASN A 549 -3.82 26.69 11.54
C ASN A 549 -4.30 26.10 12.87
N PHE A 550 -3.50 25.23 13.46
CA PHE A 550 -3.77 24.67 14.78
C PHE A 550 -2.48 24.34 15.52
N VAL A 551 -2.57 24.23 16.83
CA VAL A 551 -1.48 23.75 17.69
C VAL A 551 -1.97 22.48 18.39
N PRO A 552 -1.28 21.36 18.26
CA PRO A 552 -1.63 20.15 19.01
C PRO A 552 -1.61 20.39 20.52
N LEU A 553 -2.59 19.90 21.25
CA LEU A 553 -2.65 20.05 22.70
C LEU A 553 -1.37 19.54 23.37
N GLU A 554 -0.81 18.46 22.90
CA GLU A 554 0.44 17.87 23.39
C GLU A 554 1.65 18.80 23.24
N TRP A 555 1.57 19.82 22.40
CA TRP A 555 2.63 20.81 22.24
C TRP A 555 2.45 22.05 23.14
N SER A 556 1.34 22.17 23.84
CA SER A 556 1.07 23.34 24.71
C SER A 556 2.09 23.54 25.84
N LEU A 557 2.72 22.47 26.30
CA LEU A 557 3.81 22.50 27.26
C LEU A 557 5.21 22.43 26.63
N SER A 558 5.30 22.40 25.29
CA SER A 558 6.59 22.39 24.58
C SER A 558 7.29 23.75 24.59
N SER A 559 8.46 23.87 23.95
CA SER A 559 9.19 25.14 23.81
C SER A 559 8.37 26.15 23.01
N GLU A 560 8.61 27.46 23.24
CA GLU A 560 7.92 28.54 22.51
C GLU A 560 8.04 28.40 20.99
N THR A 561 9.16 27.91 20.50
CA THR A 561 9.37 27.68 19.07
C THR A 561 8.43 26.62 18.51
N ARG A 562 8.11 25.58 19.29
CA ARG A 562 7.23 24.49 18.85
C ARG A 562 5.75 24.84 18.98
N THR A 563 5.43 25.74 19.91
CA THR A 563 4.07 26.29 20.13
C THR A 563 3.72 27.44 19.21
N ALA A 564 4.64 27.89 18.35
CA ALA A 564 4.37 28.95 17.37
C ALA A 564 3.10 28.61 16.55
N SER A 565 2.16 29.52 16.57
CA SER A 565 0.76 29.38 16.19
C SER A 565 0.47 28.90 14.74
N ASN A 566 1.49 28.84 13.88
CA ASN A 566 1.33 28.58 12.46
C ASN A 566 2.00 27.27 11.98
N SER A 567 2.46 26.44 12.91
CA SER A 567 3.24 25.24 12.55
C SER A 567 2.39 24.15 11.91
N CYS A 568 1.18 23.89 12.44
CA CYS A 568 0.28 22.88 11.90
C CYS A 568 -0.82 23.52 11.07
N TYR A 569 -1.25 22.81 10.02
CA TYR A 569 -2.18 23.40 9.06
C TYR A 569 -3.04 22.34 8.38
N ILE A 570 -4.31 22.66 8.20
CA ILE A 570 -5.27 21.86 7.45
C ILE A 570 -5.74 22.67 6.25
N LYS A 571 -5.84 22.00 5.09
CA LYS A 571 -6.40 22.57 3.87
C LYS A 571 -7.30 21.56 3.19
N VAL A 572 -8.54 21.96 2.88
CA VAL A 572 -9.53 21.15 2.16
C VAL A 572 -9.92 21.89 0.89
N VAL A 573 -9.72 21.26 -0.24
CA VAL A 573 -10.02 21.80 -1.58
C VAL A 573 -11.36 21.28 -2.03
N CYS A 574 -12.33 22.17 -2.26
CA CYS A 574 -13.70 21.85 -2.59
C CYS A 574 -14.13 22.40 -3.93
N ASP A 575 -15.00 21.68 -4.63
CA ASP A 575 -15.69 22.12 -5.85
C ASP A 575 -17.04 22.73 -5.49
N LYS A 576 -17.17 24.06 -5.63
CA LYS A 576 -18.41 24.81 -5.37
C LYS A 576 -19.56 24.42 -6.28
N SER A 577 -19.26 24.00 -7.51
CA SER A 577 -20.27 23.65 -8.50
C SER A 577 -20.92 22.29 -8.23
N ARG A 578 -20.36 21.48 -7.32
CA ARG A 578 -20.79 20.13 -6.97
C ARG A 578 -21.01 19.96 -5.47
N ASP A 579 -21.84 20.79 -4.88
CA ASP A 579 -22.20 20.69 -3.46
C ASP A 579 -20.98 20.63 -2.51
N LYS A 580 -19.98 21.48 -2.78
CA LYS A 580 -18.71 21.50 -2.03
C LYS A 580 -18.02 20.14 -1.93
N PHE A 581 -18.08 19.37 -3.03
CA PHE A 581 -17.43 18.07 -3.13
C PHE A 581 -15.92 18.19 -2.87
N VAL A 582 -15.37 17.35 -1.99
CA VAL A 582 -13.96 17.39 -1.61
C VAL A 582 -13.09 16.76 -2.71
N LEU A 583 -12.27 17.59 -3.36
CA LEU A 583 -11.30 17.23 -4.39
C LEU A 583 -9.93 16.87 -3.82
N GLY A 584 -9.52 17.55 -2.76
CA GLY A 584 -8.22 17.38 -2.13
C GLY A 584 -8.29 17.64 -0.63
N PHE A 585 -7.56 16.83 0.10
CA PHE A 585 -7.45 16.91 1.55
C PHE A 585 -5.97 16.91 1.95
N HIS A 586 -5.54 17.91 2.72
CA HIS A 586 -4.16 18.12 3.13
C HIS A 586 -4.09 18.41 4.63
N TYR A 587 -3.20 17.69 5.32
CA TYR A 587 -2.99 17.80 6.76
C TYR A 587 -1.49 17.88 7.06
N LEU A 588 -1.06 18.95 7.68
CA LEU A 588 0.31 19.17 8.16
C LEU A 588 0.29 19.20 9.69
N GLY A 589 0.87 18.19 10.31
CA GLY A 589 0.85 18.06 11.77
C GLY A 589 1.25 16.67 12.23
N PRO A 590 1.29 16.41 13.54
CA PRO A 590 1.64 15.10 14.07
C PRO A 590 0.62 14.04 13.67
N ASN A 591 1.10 12.79 13.53
CA ASN A 591 0.28 11.62 13.15
C ASN A 591 -0.44 11.77 11.80
N ALA A 592 0.12 12.55 10.86
CA ALA A 592 -0.51 12.82 9.56
C ALA A 592 -0.86 11.52 8.80
N GLY A 593 -0.05 10.48 8.92
CA GLY A 593 -0.31 9.18 8.30
C GLY A 593 -1.59 8.51 8.81
N GLU A 594 -1.84 8.55 10.10
CA GLU A 594 -3.02 7.94 10.73
C GLU A 594 -4.29 8.72 10.38
N VAL A 595 -4.23 10.06 10.43
CA VAL A 595 -5.35 10.93 10.00
C VAL A 595 -5.67 10.69 8.54
N MET A 596 -4.65 10.67 7.68
CA MET A 596 -4.81 10.52 6.23
C MET A 596 -5.37 9.17 5.83
N GLN A 597 -5.00 8.08 6.53
CA GLN A 597 -5.53 6.75 6.22
C GLN A 597 -7.06 6.69 6.38
N ALA A 598 -7.62 7.33 7.40
CA ALA A 598 -9.06 7.42 7.61
C ALA A 598 -9.72 8.31 6.53
N MET A 599 -9.14 9.48 6.24
CA MET A 599 -9.64 10.40 5.22
C MET A 599 -9.59 9.80 3.81
N GLY A 600 -8.65 8.90 3.53
CA GLY A 600 -8.60 8.18 2.27
C GLY A 600 -9.83 7.32 1.99
N LEU A 601 -10.42 6.71 3.01
CA LEU A 601 -11.69 6.01 2.87
C LEU A 601 -12.82 6.99 2.53
N ALA A 602 -12.90 8.12 3.25
CA ALA A 602 -13.90 9.16 2.98
C ALA A 602 -13.77 9.72 1.55
N MET A 603 -12.54 9.99 1.08
CA MET A 603 -12.27 10.43 -0.30
C MET A 603 -12.75 9.42 -1.34
N ARG A 604 -12.60 8.12 -1.09
CA ARG A 604 -13.12 7.08 -1.99
C ARG A 604 -14.64 7.02 -2.00
N LEU A 605 -15.28 7.28 -0.86
CA LEU A 605 -16.75 7.36 -0.72
C LEU A 605 -17.34 8.67 -1.27
N ARG A 606 -16.49 9.61 -1.71
CA ARG A 606 -16.91 10.87 -2.36
C ARG A 606 -17.75 11.75 -1.45
N PHE A 607 -17.19 12.16 -0.32
CA PHE A 607 -17.87 13.03 0.65
C PHE A 607 -17.81 14.52 0.27
N THR A 608 -18.72 15.31 0.86
CA THR A 608 -18.77 16.76 0.75
C THR A 608 -18.20 17.44 2.00
N TYR A 609 -17.86 18.72 1.89
CA TYR A 609 -17.45 19.54 3.03
C TYR A 609 -18.50 19.50 4.16
N ASP A 610 -19.78 19.66 3.83
CA ASP A 610 -20.85 19.69 4.83
C ASP A 610 -20.98 18.35 5.58
N GLN A 611 -20.75 17.22 4.91
CA GLN A 611 -20.70 15.91 5.57
C GLN A 611 -19.51 15.81 6.54
N MET A 612 -18.37 16.42 6.22
CA MET A 612 -17.18 16.44 7.08
C MET A 612 -17.42 17.25 8.35
N VAL A 613 -17.89 18.50 8.24
CA VAL A 613 -18.07 19.39 9.39
C VAL A 613 -19.25 18.98 10.28
N ASN A 614 -20.23 18.23 9.75
CA ASN A 614 -21.33 17.66 10.54
C ASN A 614 -20.94 16.36 11.28
N THR A 615 -19.69 15.90 11.13
CA THR A 615 -19.20 14.75 11.89
C THR A 615 -18.84 15.18 13.31
N VAL A 616 -19.21 14.38 14.31
CA VAL A 616 -18.83 14.65 15.71
C VAL A 616 -17.33 14.36 15.90
N GLY A 617 -16.59 15.37 16.35
CA GLY A 617 -15.15 15.26 16.61
C GLY A 617 -14.84 14.43 17.86
N ILE A 618 -13.60 13.98 17.95
CA ILE A 618 -13.05 13.35 19.16
C ILE A 618 -12.24 14.41 19.91
N HIS A 619 -12.71 14.77 21.10
CA HIS A 619 -12.02 15.76 21.96
C HIS A 619 -11.08 15.06 22.96
N PRO A 620 -9.88 15.61 23.25
CA PRO A 620 -9.21 16.74 22.59
C PRO A 620 -8.14 16.25 21.59
N MET A 621 -8.53 16.03 20.34
CA MET A 621 -7.62 15.52 19.29
C MET A 621 -7.41 16.56 18.18
N THR A 622 -6.22 16.60 17.59
CA THR A 622 -5.91 17.53 16.49
C THR A 622 -6.83 17.37 15.27
N ALA A 623 -7.29 16.16 15.00
CA ALA A 623 -8.24 15.89 13.91
C ALA A 623 -9.63 16.49 14.15
N GLU A 624 -9.99 16.88 15.37
CA GLU A 624 -11.23 17.59 15.68
C GLU A 624 -11.32 18.93 14.94
N SER A 625 -10.20 19.58 14.65
CA SER A 625 -10.13 20.81 13.86
C SER A 625 -10.80 20.70 12.47
N LEU A 626 -11.01 19.48 11.98
CA LEU A 626 -11.76 19.23 10.74
C LEU A 626 -13.26 19.54 10.88
N THR A 627 -13.82 19.34 12.05
CA THR A 627 -15.26 19.52 12.30
C THR A 627 -15.66 20.97 12.59
N ILE A 628 -14.66 21.83 12.79
CA ILE A 628 -14.83 23.27 13.05
C ILE A 628 -14.18 24.14 11.97
N LEU A 629 -13.89 23.58 10.80
CA LEU A 629 -13.20 24.23 9.70
C LEU A 629 -14.16 25.15 8.94
N GLU A 630 -14.19 26.45 9.23
CA GLU A 630 -15.13 27.42 8.67
C GLU A 630 -14.47 28.45 7.76
N VAL A 631 -13.19 28.79 8.00
CA VAL A 631 -12.50 29.86 7.28
C VAL A 631 -12.15 29.42 5.88
N THR A 632 -12.47 30.28 4.90
CA THR A 632 -12.06 30.06 3.50
C THR A 632 -11.01 31.10 3.07
N LYS A 633 -10.18 30.74 2.07
CA LYS A 633 -9.24 31.71 1.49
C LYS A 633 -9.97 32.88 0.84
N SER A 634 -11.12 32.68 0.22
CA SER A 634 -11.91 33.72 -0.41
C SER A 634 -12.51 34.71 0.61
N SER A 635 -12.76 34.29 1.84
CA SER A 635 -13.28 35.15 2.90
C SER A 635 -12.22 36.10 3.47
N GLY A 636 -10.94 35.81 3.30
CA GLY A 636 -9.84 36.55 3.92
C GLY A 636 -9.85 36.52 5.45
N GLY A 637 -10.64 35.63 6.06
CA GLY A 637 -10.72 35.48 7.52
C GLY A 637 -9.41 35.02 8.14
N ALA A 638 -9.16 35.41 9.38
CA ALA A 638 -7.97 34.99 10.13
C ALA A 638 -8.07 33.48 10.45
N THR A 639 -7.02 32.73 10.12
CA THR A 639 -6.88 31.31 10.45
C THR A 639 -6.37 31.11 11.89
N THR A 640 -7.02 31.75 12.87
CA THR A 640 -6.68 31.55 14.27
C THR A 640 -7.26 30.24 14.74
N GLY A 641 -6.39 29.29 15.05
CA GLY A 641 -6.80 27.97 15.50
C GLY A 641 -7.72 28.03 16.71
N GLY A 642 -8.96 27.58 16.52
CA GLY A 642 -9.80 27.15 17.61
C GLY A 642 -9.35 25.75 18.00
N GLY A 643 -8.43 25.67 18.93
CA GLY A 643 -8.12 24.45 19.67
C GLY A 643 -8.23 24.75 21.14
N CYS A 644 -8.69 23.83 21.96
CA CYS A 644 -8.72 23.97 23.41
C CYS A 644 -7.37 24.32 23.98
#